data_14b306d6f7762f3c3335573cb8d7ec14
#
_entry.id   14b306d6f7762f3c3335573cb8d7ec14
#
_cell.length_a   1.000
_cell.length_b   1.000
_cell.length_c   1.000
_cell.angle_alpha   90.00
_cell.angle_beta   90.00
_cell.angle_gamma   90.00
#
_symmetry.space_group_name_H-M   'P 1'
#
loop_
_entity.id
_entity.type
_entity.pdbx_description
1 polymer ?
#
loop_
_entity_poly.entity_id
_entity_poly.type
_entity_poly.pdbx_seq_one_letter_code
_entity_poly.pdbx_strand_id
1 'polypeptide(L)'
;LSEKTYLTLFVEGDINGIAQRKTLEKDFIFSEHVNNNFVWENEFNGQPFTIKFNGFTEDVSEQLVLDNSGDRYIKIVESADGSRHDHYLKEGEVSNIHNLLFTLNNPISGAINIRSEGGLHYLTTPFNGNYLRMADQQTGEVLKEIEQELQFRSLYNLGSFQFVIPEPPLRGKFEWTKAEEGDPGVQDALKLKIQTKGMSRDITVLGGKGIVNSMKKINIGGLDFYLKYGSKKLELPFHLKLNDFIAEKYPGTEKSYSSFMSKVSVKDNNSFDYDIYMNHVLDHRGYRFFQASFDPDEKGTVLSVNHDFWGTWVTYIGYILLYLSMIGIFFIGKTRFKELSKSLEKVKRRKRDLLSVFALICVTSLNAQSHNHNLKNDFNFDSVINTNSINALHAQKFGRLIIQDLGGRMKPANTFSSELLRKVSKKDTYGELNSDQVMMSIIESPALWYNIPIIYLKRGNDSIRKIVGLREKDKYASLVSFFDQQGNYKISSQLEGAYRAAVPNQFQKDFIEVDKRVNLLYSALEGKVLRVFPIPGDSSKKWVSFPELSEANFKGKDSLYVHNILPLYFNSLRLAKEDGDYSQADNLLQSLEGFQQKYGADILPSEKKIEAEILYNRYDIFKKLFSWYLYVGLFLFTILIIQIFKPLKVFRFFITALKISLLLLFILHTGGLAARWFISGHAPWSDAYESMIYVAWATMFFGLIFGRKSMLTMAATSFVSSMILMIAHWNWMDPSIANLQPVLD
;
A
#
# COMPACT_ATOMS: atom_id res chain seq x y z
N LEU A 1 -20.85 3.13 -18.82
CA LEU A 1 -21.78 3.76 -17.87
C LEU A 1 -21.42 5.23 -17.69
N SER A 2 -22.45 6.09 -17.38
CA SER A 2 -22.20 7.51 -17.10
C SER A 2 -21.47 7.68 -15.77
N GLU A 3 -20.59 8.66 -15.67
CA GLU A 3 -19.95 9.04 -14.40
C GLU A 3 -20.95 9.75 -13.45
N LYS A 4 -21.89 10.49 -14.00
CA LYS A 4 -22.98 11.14 -13.24
C LYS A 4 -24.08 10.14 -12.91
N THR A 5 -24.74 10.34 -11.77
CA THR A 5 -25.94 9.63 -11.38
C THR A 5 -27.17 10.36 -11.85
N TYR A 6 -28.21 9.61 -12.25
CA TYR A 6 -29.48 10.12 -12.77
C TYR A 6 -30.63 9.54 -11.97
N LEU A 7 -31.63 10.37 -11.71
CA LEU A 7 -32.95 9.90 -11.30
C LEU A 7 -33.82 9.81 -12.54
N THR A 8 -34.14 8.61 -12.96
CA THR A 8 -35.03 8.35 -14.10
C THR A 8 -36.39 7.92 -13.60
N LEU A 9 -37.42 8.58 -14.11
CA LEU A 9 -38.81 8.35 -13.79
C LEU A 9 -39.60 8.02 -15.06
N PHE A 10 -40.35 6.93 -15.03
CA PHE A 10 -41.44 6.69 -15.94
C PHE A 10 -42.77 6.81 -15.20
N VAL A 11 -43.72 7.52 -15.78
CA VAL A 11 -45.10 7.58 -15.30
C VAL A 11 -46.00 6.95 -16.36
N GLU A 12 -46.75 5.96 -15.94
CA GLU A 12 -47.73 5.26 -16.80
C GLU A 12 -49.15 5.46 -16.23
N GLY A 13 -50.11 5.62 -17.10
CA GLY A 13 -51.52 5.66 -16.78
C GLY A 13 -52.34 5.26 -17.96
N ASP A 14 -53.58 4.77 -17.69
CA ASP A 14 -54.53 4.41 -18.71
C ASP A 14 -55.39 5.59 -19.10
N ILE A 15 -55.49 5.89 -20.39
CA ILE A 15 -56.33 6.95 -20.95
C ILE A 15 -57.17 6.35 -22.06
N ASN A 16 -58.46 6.23 -21.82
CA ASN A 16 -59.40 5.68 -22.79
C ASN A 16 -59.05 4.26 -23.27
N GLY A 17 -58.48 3.41 -22.38
CA GLY A 17 -58.05 2.07 -22.69
C GLY A 17 -56.70 1.95 -23.38
N ILE A 18 -55.95 3.06 -23.50
CA ILE A 18 -54.58 3.10 -24.07
C ILE A 18 -53.59 3.48 -22.97
N ALA A 19 -52.66 2.60 -22.69
CA ALA A 19 -51.54 2.90 -21.78
C ALA A 19 -50.60 3.92 -22.40
N GLN A 20 -50.44 5.05 -21.73
CA GLN A 20 -49.51 6.10 -22.13
C GLN A 20 -48.37 6.19 -21.11
N ARG A 21 -47.15 6.50 -21.60
CA ARG A 21 -45.93 6.64 -20.80
C ARG A 21 -45.30 8.02 -20.98
N LYS A 22 -44.96 8.67 -19.90
CA LYS A 22 -44.10 9.87 -19.89
C LYS A 22 -42.80 9.56 -19.20
N THR A 23 -41.66 9.87 -19.86
CA THR A 23 -40.32 9.69 -19.32
C THR A 23 -39.78 11.02 -18.86
N LEU A 24 -39.23 11.05 -17.66
CA LEU A 24 -38.57 12.22 -17.09
C LEU A 24 -37.20 11.75 -16.54
N GLU A 25 -36.18 12.53 -16.82
CA GLU A 25 -34.82 12.22 -16.40
C GLU A 25 -34.12 13.48 -15.97
N LYS A 26 -33.40 13.44 -14.85
CA LYS A 26 -32.60 14.54 -14.33
C LYS A 26 -31.34 14.00 -13.66
N ASP A 27 -30.22 14.67 -13.91
CA ASP A 27 -28.97 14.40 -13.21
C ASP A 27 -29.00 15.02 -11.82
N PHE A 28 -28.54 14.25 -10.83
CA PHE A 28 -28.37 14.70 -9.46
C PHE A 28 -27.06 14.18 -8.91
N ILE A 29 -26.39 14.99 -8.12
CA ILE A 29 -25.24 14.60 -7.31
C ILE A 29 -25.71 14.68 -5.87
N PHE A 30 -25.94 13.51 -5.26
CA PHE A 30 -26.30 13.40 -3.85
C PHE A 30 -25.07 13.10 -3.00
N SER A 31 -25.05 13.65 -1.80
CA SER A 31 -24.05 13.35 -0.77
C SER A 31 -24.64 13.63 0.61
N GLU A 32 -24.25 12.86 1.63
CA GLU A 32 -24.65 13.09 3.03
C GLU A 32 -24.19 14.46 3.54
N HIS A 33 -23.14 15.04 2.93
CA HIS A 33 -22.52 16.30 3.37
C HIS A 33 -23.09 17.54 2.69
N VAL A 34 -24.04 17.38 1.77
CA VAL A 34 -24.64 18.48 0.99
C VAL A 34 -26.12 18.56 1.27
N ASN A 35 -26.68 19.78 1.27
CA ASN A 35 -28.12 19.95 1.37
C ASN A 35 -28.79 19.56 0.04
N ASN A 36 -29.34 18.36 0.00
CA ASN A 36 -29.89 17.71 -1.18
C ASN A 36 -31.37 18.04 -1.44
N ASN A 37 -31.92 19.10 -0.88
CA ASN A 37 -33.34 19.44 -1.02
C ASN A 37 -33.70 19.71 -2.47
N PHE A 38 -34.62 18.92 -3.01
CA PHE A 38 -35.29 19.23 -4.28
C PHE A 38 -36.79 18.90 -4.23
N VAL A 39 -37.53 19.63 -5.04
CA VAL A 39 -38.92 19.34 -5.35
C VAL A 39 -39.04 19.31 -6.87
N TRP A 40 -39.52 18.20 -7.39
CA TRP A 40 -39.70 17.98 -8.81
C TRP A 40 -41.20 17.93 -9.11
N GLU A 41 -41.77 19.05 -9.57
CA GLU A 41 -43.19 19.18 -9.93
C GLU A 41 -43.39 18.88 -11.42
N ASN A 42 -44.37 18.08 -11.72
CA ASN A 42 -44.72 17.72 -13.11
C ASN A 42 -46.19 17.29 -13.18
N GLU A 43 -46.66 17.04 -14.38
CA GLU A 43 -48.02 16.57 -14.63
C GLU A 43 -48.04 15.41 -15.63
N PHE A 44 -48.99 14.53 -15.48
CA PHE A 44 -49.29 13.47 -16.42
C PHE A 44 -50.78 13.58 -16.81
N ASN A 45 -51.03 13.98 -18.07
CA ASN A 45 -52.37 14.15 -18.64
C ASN A 45 -53.33 15.01 -17.76
N GLY A 46 -52.83 16.17 -17.31
CA GLY A 46 -53.58 17.08 -16.46
C GLY A 46 -53.64 16.70 -14.98
N GLN A 47 -53.09 15.54 -14.60
CA GLN A 47 -52.94 15.14 -13.20
C GLN A 47 -51.58 15.58 -12.67
N PRO A 48 -51.53 16.57 -11.75
CA PRO A 48 -50.27 17.01 -11.18
C PRO A 48 -49.73 15.96 -10.21
N PHE A 49 -48.37 15.83 -10.19
CA PHE A 49 -47.66 15.05 -9.20
C PHE A 49 -46.37 15.75 -8.79
N THR A 50 -45.92 15.48 -7.60
CA THR A 50 -44.70 16.06 -7.03
C THR A 50 -43.83 14.95 -6.47
N ILE A 51 -42.52 15.02 -6.75
CA ILE A 51 -41.50 14.16 -6.16
C ILE A 51 -40.63 15.06 -5.29
N LYS A 52 -40.57 14.72 -3.99
CA LYS A 52 -39.77 15.45 -3.01
C LYS A 52 -38.65 14.56 -2.49
N PHE A 53 -37.50 15.18 -2.29
CA PHE A 53 -36.41 14.55 -1.55
C PHE A 53 -36.84 14.31 -0.09
N ASN A 54 -36.56 13.10 0.43
CA ASN A 54 -36.88 12.70 1.81
C ASN A 54 -35.67 12.19 2.59
N GLY A 55 -34.55 11.90 1.92
CA GLY A 55 -33.31 11.46 2.55
C GLY A 55 -32.36 10.77 1.57
N PHE A 56 -31.09 10.78 1.92
CA PHE A 56 -30.03 10.09 1.18
C PHE A 56 -29.05 9.47 2.18
N THR A 57 -28.66 8.24 1.95
CA THR A 57 -27.68 7.51 2.77
C THR A 57 -26.68 6.87 1.83
N GLU A 58 -25.41 7.21 1.99
CA GLU A 58 -24.30 6.62 1.24
C GLU A 58 -23.96 5.25 1.82
N ASP A 59 -23.43 4.36 0.96
CA ASP A 59 -22.87 3.05 1.34
C ASP A 59 -23.80 2.22 2.24
N VAL A 60 -24.99 1.87 1.72
CA VAL A 60 -25.94 1.03 2.46
C VAL A 60 -25.73 -0.45 2.17
N SER A 61 -25.91 -1.25 3.22
CA SER A 61 -26.05 -2.69 3.15
C SER A 61 -27.38 -3.14 3.76
N GLU A 62 -27.87 -4.29 3.34
CA GLU A 62 -29.08 -4.89 3.90
C GLU A 62 -28.73 -5.54 5.24
N GLN A 63 -29.24 -4.99 6.33
CA GLN A 63 -28.93 -5.45 7.69
C GLN A 63 -30.21 -5.82 8.44
N LEU A 64 -30.07 -6.81 9.33
CA LEU A 64 -31.18 -7.20 10.22
C LEU A 64 -31.31 -6.17 11.36
N VAL A 65 -32.34 -5.34 11.28
CA VAL A 65 -32.71 -4.39 12.34
C VAL A 65 -33.68 -5.06 13.32
N LEU A 66 -33.38 -4.96 14.60
CA LEU A 66 -34.22 -5.54 15.66
C LEU A 66 -35.62 -4.93 15.66
N ASP A 67 -36.62 -5.78 15.49
CA ASP A 67 -38.06 -5.41 15.51
C ASP A 67 -38.86 -6.55 16.16
N ASN A 68 -39.51 -6.28 17.26
CA ASN A 68 -40.34 -7.26 17.98
C ASN A 68 -41.49 -7.83 17.14
N SER A 69 -41.93 -7.10 16.11
CA SER A 69 -42.96 -7.54 15.17
C SER A 69 -42.40 -8.26 13.95
N GLY A 70 -41.05 -8.36 13.85
CA GLY A 70 -40.35 -9.02 12.74
C GLY A 70 -40.29 -10.54 12.84
N ASP A 71 -39.82 -11.16 11.77
CA ASP A 71 -39.54 -12.59 11.73
C ASP A 71 -38.35 -12.93 12.65
N ARG A 72 -38.19 -14.21 12.94
CA ARG A 72 -37.09 -14.69 13.78
C ARG A 72 -35.98 -15.25 12.91
N TYR A 73 -34.74 -14.80 13.15
CA TYR A 73 -33.56 -15.18 12.40
C TYR A 73 -32.44 -15.66 13.30
N ILE A 74 -31.67 -16.64 12.86
CA ILE A 74 -30.38 -17.01 13.45
C ILE A 74 -29.24 -16.70 12.49
N LYS A 75 -28.18 -16.11 13.01
CA LYS A 75 -26.99 -15.75 12.25
C LYS A 75 -25.99 -16.90 12.22
N ILE A 76 -25.51 -17.24 11.01
CA ILE A 76 -24.45 -18.23 10.78
C ILE A 76 -23.30 -17.49 10.10
N VAL A 77 -22.10 -17.61 10.63
CA VAL A 77 -20.88 -16.98 10.11
C VAL A 77 -19.95 -18.08 9.64
N GLU A 78 -19.44 -17.97 8.42
CA GLU A 78 -18.49 -18.93 7.84
C GLU A 78 -17.36 -18.21 7.09
N SER A 79 -16.31 -18.96 6.70
CA SER A 79 -15.14 -18.46 5.98
C SER A 79 -14.56 -19.52 5.04
N ALA A 80 -15.37 -19.95 4.06
CA ALA A 80 -14.98 -21.05 3.15
C ALA A 80 -13.91 -20.64 2.11
N ASP A 81 -13.87 -19.37 1.71
CA ASP A 81 -12.96 -18.82 0.70
C ASP A 81 -11.87 -17.90 1.30
N GLY A 82 -11.73 -17.89 2.64
CA GLY A 82 -10.82 -17.02 3.37
C GLY A 82 -11.37 -15.63 3.68
N SER A 83 -12.61 -15.32 3.22
CA SER A 83 -13.37 -14.13 3.62
C SER A 83 -14.54 -14.52 4.52
N ARG A 84 -14.96 -13.59 5.39
CA ARG A 84 -16.07 -13.80 6.29
C ARG A 84 -17.40 -13.59 5.56
N HIS A 85 -18.30 -14.56 5.66
CA HIS A 85 -19.67 -14.47 5.14
C HIS A 85 -20.68 -14.63 6.28
N ASP A 86 -21.63 -13.70 6.36
CA ASP A 86 -22.70 -13.68 7.34
C ASP A 86 -24.02 -14.12 6.65
N HIS A 87 -24.59 -15.23 7.09
CA HIS A 87 -25.86 -15.77 6.62
C HIS A 87 -26.93 -15.65 7.69
N TYR A 88 -28.14 -15.31 7.31
CA TYR A 88 -29.30 -15.22 8.22
C TYR A 88 -30.34 -16.26 7.81
N LEU A 89 -30.58 -17.22 8.70
CA LEU A 89 -31.55 -18.29 8.51
C LEU A 89 -32.86 -17.89 9.16
N LYS A 90 -33.92 -17.77 8.37
CA LYS A 90 -35.26 -17.44 8.86
C LYS A 90 -35.94 -18.68 9.45
N GLU A 91 -36.66 -18.48 10.58
CA GLU A 91 -37.42 -19.57 11.21
C GLU A 91 -38.45 -20.16 10.26
N GLY A 92 -38.45 -21.48 10.15
CA GLY A 92 -39.36 -22.27 9.28
C GLY A 92 -38.87 -22.41 7.84
N GLU A 93 -37.82 -21.72 7.42
CA GLU A 93 -37.25 -21.81 6.09
C GLU A 93 -36.02 -22.74 6.02
N VAL A 94 -35.66 -23.19 4.80
CA VAL A 94 -34.47 -23.98 4.52
C VAL A 94 -33.51 -23.13 3.72
N SER A 95 -32.30 -23.01 4.19
CA SER A 95 -31.24 -22.29 3.49
C SER A 95 -30.14 -23.24 3.05
N ASN A 96 -29.64 -23.05 1.83
CA ASN A 96 -28.49 -23.78 1.32
C ASN A 96 -27.25 -22.86 1.45
N ILE A 97 -26.29 -23.26 2.27
CA ILE A 97 -25.02 -22.59 2.44
C ILE A 97 -23.91 -23.57 2.01
N HIS A 98 -23.24 -23.28 0.90
CA HIS A 98 -22.18 -24.13 0.32
C HIS A 98 -22.57 -25.63 0.19
N ASN A 99 -23.74 -25.89 -0.37
CA ASN A 99 -24.32 -27.22 -0.56
C ASN A 99 -24.68 -27.96 0.75
N LEU A 100 -24.71 -27.29 1.89
CA LEU A 100 -25.26 -27.79 3.13
C LEU A 100 -26.59 -27.11 3.45
N LEU A 101 -27.57 -27.91 3.80
CA LEU A 101 -28.89 -27.41 4.16
C LEU A 101 -28.92 -27.07 5.66
N PHE A 102 -29.40 -25.89 5.97
CA PHE A 102 -29.62 -25.43 7.34
C PHE A 102 -31.09 -25.12 7.58
N THR A 103 -31.59 -25.45 8.75
CA THR A 103 -32.96 -25.13 9.14
C THR A 103 -33.03 -24.59 10.57
N LEU A 104 -34.00 -23.72 10.83
CA LEU A 104 -34.33 -23.23 12.17
C LEU A 104 -35.80 -23.61 12.46
N ASN A 105 -36.02 -24.44 13.48
CA ASN A 105 -37.34 -24.94 13.92
C ASN A 105 -38.16 -25.63 12.82
N ASN A 106 -37.48 -26.14 11.79
CA ASN A 106 -38.10 -26.91 10.70
C ASN A 106 -37.23 -28.14 10.37
N PRO A 107 -37.26 -29.20 11.19
CA PRO A 107 -36.34 -30.32 11.05
C PRO A 107 -36.52 -31.08 9.72
N ILE A 108 -35.44 -31.19 8.97
CA ILE A 108 -35.39 -31.92 7.70
C ILE A 108 -34.25 -32.96 7.76
N SER A 109 -34.54 -34.16 7.26
CA SER A 109 -33.54 -35.23 7.19
C SER A 109 -32.40 -34.82 6.24
N GLY A 110 -31.13 -35.00 6.67
CA GLY A 110 -29.94 -34.63 5.92
C GLY A 110 -29.54 -33.17 6.01
N ALA A 111 -30.27 -32.34 6.77
CA ALA A 111 -29.92 -30.96 7.05
C ALA A 111 -29.27 -30.79 8.44
N ILE A 112 -28.55 -29.69 8.61
CA ILE A 112 -28.11 -29.19 9.91
C ILE A 112 -29.33 -28.49 10.52
N ASN A 113 -29.94 -29.12 11.51
CA ASN A 113 -31.18 -28.66 12.12
C ASN A 113 -30.87 -27.94 13.44
N ILE A 114 -31.32 -26.70 13.55
CA ILE A 114 -31.22 -25.89 14.76
C ILE A 114 -32.63 -25.80 15.35
N ARG A 115 -32.79 -26.26 16.60
CA ARG A 115 -34.04 -26.12 17.33
C ARG A 115 -33.86 -25.08 18.46
N SER A 116 -34.77 -24.13 18.52
CA SER A 116 -34.73 -23.04 19.51
C SER A 116 -36.09 -22.84 20.08
N GLU A 117 -36.30 -23.31 21.33
CA GLU A 117 -37.56 -23.28 22.04
C GLU A 117 -37.35 -22.98 23.53
N GLY A 118 -38.12 -22.06 24.08
CA GLY A 118 -38.11 -21.76 25.51
C GLY A 118 -36.78 -21.24 26.08
N GLY A 119 -35.91 -20.67 25.21
CA GLY A 119 -34.56 -20.21 25.61
C GLY A 119 -33.50 -21.30 25.59
N LEU A 120 -33.86 -22.53 25.23
CA LEU A 120 -32.95 -23.64 25.00
C LEU A 120 -32.69 -23.79 23.50
N HIS A 121 -31.46 -24.15 23.13
CA HIS A 121 -31.04 -24.23 21.77
C HIS A 121 -30.28 -25.54 21.52
N TYR A 122 -30.66 -26.26 20.48
CA TYR A 122 -30.13 -27.57 20.16
C TYR A 122 -29.69 -27.63 18.70
N LEU A 123 -28.68 -28.45 18.44
CA LEU A 123 -28.14 -28.74 17.12
C LEU A 123 -28.25 -30.24 16.83
N THR A 124 -28.78 -30.58 15.65
CA THR A 124 -28.73 -31.95 15.10
C THR A 124 -28.09 -31.87 13.72
N THR A 125 -27.08 -32.68 13.46
CA THR A 125 -26.32 -32.67 12.20
C THR A 125 -26.26 -34.07 11.55
N PRO A 126 -26.25 -34.15 10.22
CA PRO A 126 -26.04 -35.42 9.51
C PRO A 126 -24.56 -35.88 9.49
N PHE A 127 -23.66 -35.11 10.10
CA PHE A 127 -22.22 -35.37 10.10
C PHE A 127 -21.70 -35.51 11.54
N ASN A 128 -20.64 -36.31 11.71
CA ASN A 128 -19.79 -36.24 12.89
C ASN A 128 -18.83 -35.09 12.75
N GLY A 129 -18.47 -34.46 13.87
CA GLY A 129 -17.49 -33.37 13.89
C GLY A 129 -17.07 -32.99 15.30
N ASN A 130 -16.57 -31.82 15.43
CA ASN A 130 -16.21 -31.22 16.71
C ASN A 130 -16.53 -29.73 16.74
N TYR A 131 -16.55 -29.17 17.94
CA TYR A 131 -16.56 -27.72 18.11
C TYR A 131 -15.42 -27.27 19.02
N LEU A 132 -14.96 -26.06 18.79
CA LEU A 132 -14.00 -25.34 19.63
C LEU A 132 -14.68 -24.09 20.18
N ARG A 133 -14.90 -24.03 21.50
CA ARG A 133 -15.44 -22.84 22.16
C ARG A 133 -14.38 -21.73 22.20
N MET A 134 -14.68 -20.57 21.62
CA MET A 134 -13.71 -19.49 21.49
C MET A 134 -13.34 -18.83 22.84
N ALA A 135 -14.21 -18.91 23.85
CA ALA A 135 -14.02 -18.24 25.12
C ALA A 135 -12.94 -18.88 26.02
N ASP A 136 -12.86 -20.21 26.02
CA ASP A 136 -12.01 -20.99 26.93
C ASP A 136 -11.21 -22.08 26.22
N GLN A 137 -11.28 -22.12 24.88
CA GLN A 137 -10.62 -23.09 24.00
C GLN A 137 -10.96 -24.56 24.31
N GLN A 138 -12.10 -24.80 24.97
CA GLN A 138 -12.59 -26.16 25.19
C GLN A 138 -13.13 -26.77 23.90
N THR A 139 -12.77 -28.01 23.64
CA THR A 139 -13.25 -28.80 22.50
C THR A 139 -14.34 -29.78 22.95
N GLY A 140 -15.35 -29.98 22.10
CA GLY A 140 -16.37 -31.01 22.28
C GLY A 140 -16.66 -31.73 20.99
N GLU A 141 -17.20 -32.93 21.08
CA GLU A 141 -17.60 -33.73 19.93
C GLU A 141 -19.03 -33.41 19.50
N VAL A 142 -19.27 -33.44 18.21
CA VAL A 142 -20.60 -33.35 17.60
C VAL A 142 -20.93 -34.68 16.95
N LEU A 143 -21.95 -35.36 17.48
CA LEU A 143 -22.35 -36.69 17.04
C LEU A 143 -23.45 -36.60 16.00
N LYS A 144 -23.30 -37.42 14.94
CA LYS A 144 -24.26 -37.51 13.84
C LYS A 144 -25.64 -37.94 14.35
N GLU A 145 -26.69 -37.23 13.87
CA GLU A 145 -28.12 -37.55 14.14
C GLU A 145 -28.54 -37.54 15.64
N ILE A 146 -27.67 -37.04 16.51
CA ILE A 146 -27.96 -36.87 17.92
C ILE A 146 -28.23 -35.40 18.20
N GLU A 147 -29.36 -35.11 18.87
CA GLU A 147 -29.64 -33.74 19.32
C GLU A 147 -28.75 -33.36 20.50
N GLN A 148 -28.00 -32.27 20.37
CA GLN A 148 -27.04 -31.79 21.36
C GLN A 148 -27.26 -30.29 21.63
N GLU A 149 -26.89 -29.84 22.81
CA GLU A 149 -26.98 -28.42 23.15
C GLU A 149 -26.08 -27.57 22.25
N LEU A 150 -26.65 -26.53 21.63
CA LEU A 150 -25.93 -25.61 20.75
C LEU A 150 -25.02 -24.69 21.57
N GLN A 151 -23.73 -24.75 21.29
CA GLN A 151 -22.73 -23.88 21.92
C GLN A 151 -22.52 -22.63 21.04
N PHE A 152 -23.02 -21.46 21.49
CA PHE A 152 -22.80 -20.20 20.81
C PHE A 152 -21.33 -19.77 20.89
N ARG A 153 -20.88 -18.96 19.93
CA ARG A 153 -19.49 -18.45 19.82
C ARG A 153 -18.46 -19.57 19.81
N SER A 154 -18.83 -20.70 19.20
CA SER A 154 -17.96 -21.86 19.03
C SER A 154 -17.75 -22.13 17.55
N LEU A 155 -16.53 -22.48 17.16
CA LEU A 155 -16.20 -22.88 15.80
C LEU A 155 -16.59 -24.35 15.64
N TYR A 156 -17.61 -24.62 14.85
CA TYR A 156 -18.03 -25.95 14.47
C TYR A 156 -17.26 -26.42 13.23
N ASN A 157 -16.70 -27.62 13.30
CA ASN A 157 -16.05 -28.30 12.17
C ASN A 157 -16.86 -29.55 11.83
N LEU A 158 -17.65 -29.48 10.77
CA LEU A 158 -18.50 -30.58 10.30
C LEU A 158 -18.06 -31.01 8.89
N GLY A 159 -17.28 -32.08 8.80
CA GLY A 159 -16.66 -32.50 7.56
C GLY A 159 -15.61 -31.47 7.10
N SER A 160 -15.79 -30.90 5.89
CA SER A 160 -14.93 -29.84 5.34
C SER A 160 -15.46 -28.42 5.59
N PHE A 161 -16.59 -28.28 6.28
CA PHE A 161 -17.26 -27.00 6.47
C PHE A 161 -17.07 -26.50 7.90
N GLN A 162 -16.71 -25.22 8.03
CA GLN A 162 -16.49 -24.55 9.31
C GLN A 162 -17.45 -23.37 9.44
N PHE A 163 -18.11 -23.26 10.57
CA PHE A 163 -19.02 -22.14 10.84
C PHE A 163 -19.13 -21.82 12.32
N VAL A 164 -19.61 -20.62 12.62
CA VAL A 164 -19.87 -20.11 13.96
C VAL A 164 -21.31 -19.62 14.04
N ILE A 165 -22.01 -19.94 15.12
CA ILE A 165 -23.29 -19.31 15.47
C ILE A 165 -23.00 -18.35 16.64
N PRO A 166 -22.97 -17.02 16.37
CA PRO A 166 -22.47 -16.07 17.38
C PRO A 166 -23.47 -15.78 18.50
N GLU A 167 -24.77 -15.85 18.22
CA GLU A 167 -25.82 -15.41 19.14
C GLU A 167 -27.13 -16.18 18.94
N PRO A 168 -28.03 -16.18 19.96
CA PRO A 168 -29.33 -16.78 19.83
C PRO A 168 -30.19 -16.12 18.73
N PRO A 169 -31.27 -16.80 18.27
CA PRO A 169 -32.18 -16.23 17.27
C PRO A 169 -32.78 -14.90 17.72
N LEU A 170 -32.72 -13.90 16.85
CA LEU A 170 -33.22 -12.55 17.06
C LEU A 170 -34.47 -12.29 16.19
N ARG A 171 -35.40 -11.45 16.69
CA ARG A 171 -36.51 -10.93 15.87
C ARG A 171 -36.10 -9.64 15.20
N GLY A 172 -36.38 -9.52 13.90
CA GLY A 172 -36.04 -8.33 13.14
C GLY A 172 -36.62 -8.31 11.74
N LYS A 173 -36.34 -7.21 11.06
CA LYS A 173 -36.63 -7.00 9.64
C LYS A 173 -35.36 -6.56 8.92
N PHE A 174 -35.19 -7.03 7.69
CA PHE A 174 -34.11 -6.54 6.85
C PHE A 174 -34.41 -5.12 6.35
N GLU A 175 -33.53 -4.20 6.67
CA GLU A 175 -33.60 -2.81 6.21
C GLU A 175 -32.26 -2.38 5.61
N TRP A 176 -32.33 -1.48 4.64
CA TRP A 176 -31.15 -0.84 4.07
C TRP A 176 -30.68 0.27 5.01
N THR A 177 -29.62 -0.01 5.73
CA THR A 177 -28.96 0.90 6.67
C THR A 177 -27.54 1.17 6.23
N LYS A 178 -26.90 2.18 6.82
CA LYS A 178 -25.49 2.47 6.55
C LYS A 178 -24.66 1.23 6.89
N ALA A 179 -23.78 0.83 5.97
CA ALA A 179 -22.90 -0.31 6.17
C ALA A 179 -21.99 -0.11 7.37
N GLU A 180 -21.64 -1.19 8.07
CA GLU A 180 -20.69 -1.13 9.18
C GLU A 180 -19.30 -0.71 8.70
N GLU A 181 -18.52 -0.09 9.59
CA GLU A 181 -17.16 0.37 9.28
C GLU A 181 -16.28 -0.85 8.91
N GLY A 182 -15.88 -0.91 7.63
CA GLY A 182 -15.09 -2.03 7.08
C GLY A 182 -15.87 -3.00 6.20
N ASP A 183 -17.22 -2.91 6.15
CA ASP A 183 -18.04 -3.60 5.16
C ASP A 183 -18.36 -2.61 4.02
N PRO A 184 -17.84 -2.79 2.82
CA PRO A 184 -18.11 -1.84 1.74
C PRO A 184 -19.60 -1.88 1.41
N GLY A 185 -20.30 -0.78 1.66
CA GLY A 185 -21.65 -0.59 1.17
C GLY A 185 -21.67 -0.73 -0.36
N VAL A 186 -22.62 -1.52 -0.84
CA VAL A 186 -22.65 -1.84 -2.28
C VAL A 186 -23.40 -0.75 -3.08
N GLN A 187 -24.26 0.02 -2.43
CA GLN A 187 -25.19 0.97 -3.08
C GLN A 187 -25.54 2.13 -2.14
N ASP A 188 -26.06 3.21 -2.74
CA ASP A 188 -26.65 4.32 -2.01
C ASP A 188 -28.18 4.16 -1.95
N ALA A 189 -28.81 4.64 -0.89
CA ALA A 189 -30.26 4.67 -0.72
C ALA A 189 -30.80 6.08 -0.85
N LEU A 190 -31.62 6.33 -1.88
CA LEU A 190 -32.35 7.58 -2.10
C LEU A 190 -33.78 7.42 -1.65
N LYS A 191 -34.20 8.16 -0.62
CA LYS A 191 -35.60 8.19 -0.13
C LYS A 191 -36.33 9.37 -0.75
N LEU A 192 -37.45 9.06 -1.39
CA LEU A 192 -38.29 10.03 -2.10
C LEU A 192 -39.73 9.97 -1.60
N LYS A 193 -40.41 11.10 -1.59
CA LYS A 193 -41.82 11.18 -1.32
C LYS A 193 -42.57 11.61 -2.57
N ILE A 194 -43.50 10.78 -3.05
CA ILE A 194 -44.34 11.06 -4.21
C ILE A 194 -45.69 11.46 -3.73
N GLN A 195 -46.24 12.55 -4.31
CA GLN A 195 -47.54 13.08 -3.98
C GLN A 195 -48.37 13.32 -5.26
N THR A 196 -49.61 12.85 -5.30
CA THR A 196 -50.59 13.11 -6.36
C THR A 196 -52.01 12.93 -5.83
N LYS A 197 -52.97 13.73 -6.28
CA LYS A 197 -54.40 13.68 -5.85
C LYS A 197 -54.57 13.65 -4.33
N GLY A 198 -53.76 14.39 -3.58
CA GLY A 198 -53.85 14.43 -2.10
C GLY A 198 -53.29 13.21 -1.41
N MET A 199 -52.87 12.15 -2.13
CA MET A 199 -52.22 10.97 -1.59
C MET A 199 -50.72 11.16 -1.64
N SER A 200 -50.00 10.59 -0.64
CA SER A 200 -48.54 10.55 -0.62
C SER A 200 -48.01 9.20 -0.21
N ARG A 201 -46.91 8.79 -0.82
CA ARG A 201 -46.16 7.56 -0.43
C ARG A 201 -44.68 7.83 -0.48
N ASP A 202 -43.96 7.18 0.45
CA ASP A 202 -42.50 7.18 0.46
C ASP A 202 -41.98 5.95 -0.30
N ILE A 203 -40.89 6.13 -1.03
CA ILE A 203 -40.20 5.09 -1.76
C ILE A 203 -38.68 5.23 -1.58
N THR A 204 -38.02 4.13 -1.31
CA THR A 204 -36.55 4.06 -1.29
C THR A 204 -36.08 3.44 -2.59
N VAL A 205 -35.21 4.13 -3.33
CA VAL A 205 -34.60 3.66 -4.57
C VAL A 205 -33.11 3.48 -4.32
N LEU A 206 -32.63 2.27 -4.59
CA LEU A 206 -31.20 1.95 -4.46
C LEU A 206 -30.45 2.26 -5.76
N GLY A 207 -29.21 2.67 -5.64
CA GLY A 207 -28.38 2.97 -6.80
C GLY A 207 -27.04 3.54 -6.41
N GLY A 208 -26.42 4.29 -7.32
CA GLY A 208 -25.13 4.93 -7.07
C GLY A 208 -24.32 5.08 -8.35
N LYS A 209 -23.13 5.64 -8.22
CA LYS A 209 -22.18 5.78 -9.32
C LYS A 209 -21.70 4.39 -9.78
N GLY A 210 -21.77 4.14 -11.09
CA GLY A 210 -21.40 2.86 -11.67
C GLY A 210 -22.47 1.75 -11.56
N ILE A 211 -23.60 2.01 -10.88
CA ILE A 211 -24.65 1.03 -10.61
C ILE A 211 -25.85 1.27 -11.51
N VAL A 212 -26.37 0.19 -12.07
CA VAL A 212 -27.58 0.20 -12.93
C VAL A 212 -28.57 -0.85 -12.41
N ASN A 213 -29.52 -0.37 -11.59
CA ASN A 213 -30.57 -1.23 -11.04
C ASN A 213 -31.80 -1.32 -11.93
N SER A 214 -32.66 -2.28 -11.65
CA SER A 214 -34.01 -2.35 -12.19
C SER A 214 -34.88 -1.22 -11.63
N MET A 215 -35.95 -0.86 -12.35
CA MET A 215 -36.86 0.16 -11.90
C MET A 215 -37.77 -0.34 -10.78
N LYS A 216 -37.95 0.48 -9.75
CA LYS A 216 -38.88 0.21 -8.66
C LYS A 216 -40.24 0.82 -8.97
N LYS A 217 -41.28 -0.02 -8.99
CA LYS A 217 -42.67 0.37 -9.28
C LYS A 217 -43.42 0.76 -8.02
N ILE A 218 -44.19 1.82 -8.07
CA ILE A 218 -45.17 2.24 -7.04
C ILE A 218 -46.44 2.81 -7.68
N ASN A 219 -47.61 2.40 -7.22
CA ASN A 219 -48.87 2.91 -7.67
C ASN A 219 -49.42 3.92 -6.68
N ILE A 220 -49.80 5.13 -7.17
CA ILE A 220 -50.36 6.21 -6.36
C ILE A 220 -51.37 7.00 -7.21
N GLY A 221 -52.61 7.16 -6.70
CA GLY A 221 -53.63 7.96 -7.33
C GLY A 221 -54.05 7.53 -8.74
N GLY A 222 -53.91 6.23 -9.05
CA GLY A 222 -54.22 5.67 -10.36
C GLY A 222 -53.08 5.76 -11.40
N LEU A 223 -51.93 6.28 -11.00
CA LEU A 223 -50.73 6.32 -11.83
C LEU A 223 -49.67 5.32 -11.33
N ASP A 224 -49.00 4.67 -12.26
CA ASP A 224 -47.87 3.82 -12.02
C ASP A 224 -46.55 4.60 -12.20
N PHE A 225 -45.80 4.73 -11.14
CA PHE A 225 -44.49 5.40 -11.14
C PHE A 225 -43.41 4.35 -11.12
N TYR A 226 -42.47 4.40 -12.06
CA TYR A 226 -41.28 3.56 -12.13
C TYR A 226 -40.06 4.42 -11.95
N LEU A 227 -39.32 4.21 -10.85
CA LEU A 227 -38.16 5.02 -10.49
C LEU A 227 -36.89 4.19 -10.52
N LYS A 228 -35.81 4.82 -10.97
CA LYS A 228 -34.47 4.27 -10.98
C LYS A 228 -33.48 5.39 -10.63
N TYR A 229 -32.59 5.08 -9.72
CA TYR A 229 -31.44 5.94 -9.37
C TYR A 229 -30.14 5.21 -9.75
N GLY A 230 -29.15 5.92 -10.30
CA GLY A 230 -27.83 5.39 -10.63
C GLY A 230 -27.28 5.88 -11.96
N SER A 231 -26.27 5.17 -12.46
CA SER A 231 -25.62 5.48 -13.72
C SER A 231 -26.48 5.08 -14.92
N LYS A 232 -26.27 5.80 -16.02
CA LYS A 232 -26.94 5.56 -17.31
C LYS A 232 -26.05 4.78 -18.24
N LYS A 233 -26.64 3.84 -18.99
CA LYS A 233 -25.97 3.19 -20.11
C LYS A 233 -25.89 4.18 -21.27
N LEU A 234 -24.67 4.48 -21.70
CA LEU A 234 -24.38 5.29 -22.88
C LEU A 234 -23.87 4.34 -23.97
N GLU A 235 -24.46 4.43 -25.15
CA GLU A 235 -24.04 3.66 -26.30
C GLU A 235 -22.91 4.36 -27.03
N LEU A 236 -21.89 3.60 -27.42
CA LEU A 236 -20.79 4.11 -28.25
C LEU A 236 -21.18 4.02 -29.73
N PRO A 237 -20.69 4.92 -30.62
CA PRO A 237 -20.95 4.87 -32.03
C PRO A 237 -20.13 3.80 -32.78
N PHE A 238 -19.48 2.91 -32.08
CA PHE A 238 -18.70 1.76 -32.54
C PHE A 238 -18.70 0.66 -31.47
N HIS A 239 -18.20 -0.53 -31.81
CA HIS A 239 -18.10 -1.64 -30.86
C HIS A 239 -16.65 -1.94 -30.50
N LEU A 240 -16.41 -2.21 -29.22
CA LEU A 240 -15.17 -2.79 -28.72
C LEU A 240 -15.41 -4.25 -28.36
N LYS A 241 -14.58 -5.13 -28.90
CA LYS A 241 -14.56 -6.56 -28.52
C LYS A 241 -13.26 -6.84 -27.77
N LEU A 242 -13.36 -7.35 -26.55
CA LEU A 242 -12.21 -7.91 -25.86
C LEU A 242 -11.85 -9.24 -26.53
N ASN A 243 -10.62 -9.37 -27.00
CA ASN A 243 -10.10 -10.62 -27.57
C ASN A 243 -9.38 -11.43 -26.50
N ASP A 244 -8.59 -10.75 -25.66
CA ASP A 244 -7.80 -11.39 -24.61
C ASP A 244 -7.50 -10.36 -23.51
N PHE A 245 -7.39 -10.82 -22.27
CA PHE A 245 -6.95 -10.02 -21.14
C PHE A 245 -5.73 -10.70 -20.51
N ILE A 246 -4.62 -9.98 -20.41
CA ILE A 246 -3.38 -10.49 -19.87
C ILE A 246 -3.09 -9.76 -18.55
N ALA A 247 -3.05 -10.52 -17.46
CA ALA A 247 -2.62 -10.06 -16.15
C ALA A 247 -1.34 -10.79 -15.78
N GLU A 248 -0.20 -10.11 -15.88
CA GLU A 248 1.08 -10.69 -15.47
C GLU A 248 1.26 -10.53 -13.96
N LYS A 249 1.70 -11.59 -13.31
CA LYS A 249 1.95 -11.60 -11.85
C LYS A 249 3.45 -11.60 -11.58
N TYR A 250 3.83 -11.00 -10.46
CA TYR A 250 5.19 -11.18 -9.95
C TYR A 250 5.42 -12.65 -9.61
N PRO A 251 6.62 -13.18 -9.91
CA PRO A 251 6.93 -14.59 -9.67
C PRO A 251 6.67 -15.01 -8.22
N GLY A 252 6.02 -16.18 -8.03
CA GLY A 252 5.71 -16.73 -6.72
C GLY A 252 4.60 -16.03 -5.96
N THR A 253 3.82 -15.14 -6.60
CA THR A 253 2.69 -14.45 -5.99
C THR A 253 1.37 -14.80 -6.67
N GLU A 254 0.28 -14.83 -5.91
CA GLU A 254 -1.07 -15.08 -6.45
C GLU A 254 -1.85 -13.81 -6.73
N LYS A 255 -1.60 -12.75 -5.97
CA LYS A 255 -2.39 -11.51 -5.97
C LYS A 255 -1.57 -10.24 -6.31
N SER A 256 -0.26 -10.35 -6.52
CA SER A 256 0.57 -9.20 -6.88
C SER A 256 0.80 -9.19 -8.38
N TYR A 257 0.17 -8.24 -9.05
CA TYR A 257 0.25 -8.08 -10.50
C TYR A 257 1.39 -7.12 -10.87
N SER A 258 2.09 -7.41 -11.95
CA SER A 258 3.17 -6.60 -12.52
C SER A 258 2.71 -5.77 -13.71
N SER A 259 1.75 -6.26 -14.49
CA SER A 259 1.18 -5.55 -15.63
C SER A 259 -0.23 -6.03 -15.97
N PHE A 260 -1.00 -5.15 -16.61
CA PHE A 260 -2.32 -5.47 -17.16
C PHE A 260 -2.40 -5.01 -18.59
N MET A 261 -2.97 -5.82 -19.46
CA MET A 261 -3.17 -5.49 -20.86
C MET A 261 -4.47 -6.08 -21.39
N SER A 262 -5.28 -5.23 -22.02
CA SER A 262 -6.49 -5.63 -22.75
C SER A 262 -6.22 -5.60 -24.24
N LYS A 263 -6.27 -6.74 -24.90
CA LYS A 263 -6.24 -6.85 -26.37
C LYS A 263 -7.65 -6.72 -26.90
N VAL A 264 -7.91 -5.62 -27.60
CA VAL A 264 -9.25 -5.30 -28.09
C VAL A 264 -9.28 -5.17 -29.61
N SER A 265 -10.40 -5.55 -30.21
CA SER A 265 -10.73 -5.22 -31.60
C SER A 265 -11.77 -4.11 -31.63
N VAL A 266 -11.42 -3.01 -32.29
CA VAL A 266 -12.35 -1.92 -32.59
C VAL A 266 -13.11 -2.28 -33.85
N LYS A 267 -14.42 -2.42 -33.75
CA LYS A 267 -15.33 -2.71 -34.88
C LYS A 267 -16.05 -1.42 -35.27
N ASP A 268 -15.64 -0.87 -36.38
CA ASP A 268 -16.18 0.32 -37.02
C ASP A 268 -16.08 0.17 -38.54
N ASN A 269 -16.21 1.25 -39.33
CA ASN A 269 -16.04 1.25 -40.78
C ASN A 269 -14.70 0.61 -41.22
N ASN A 270 -13.63 0.90 -40.48
CA ASN A 270 -12.34 0.19 -40.58
C ASN A 270 -12.06 -0.49 -39.23
N SER A 271 -12.13 -1.81 -39.19
CA SER A 271 -11.83 -2.58 -37.98
C SER A 271 -10.32 -2.75 -37.83
N PHE A 272 -9.82 -2.62 -36.59
CA PHE A 272 -8.41 -2.83 -36.25
C PHE A 272 -8.27 -3.37 -34.83
N ASP A 273 -7.15 -4.00 -34.55
CA ASP A 273 -6.78 -4.50 -33.23
C ASP A 273 -5.91 -3.48 -32.51
N TYR A 274 -6.04 -3.39 -31.17
CA TYR A 274 -5.28 -2.48 -30.36
C TYR A 274 -5.07 -3.04 -28.94
N ASP A 275 -3.88 -2.79 -28.38
CA ASP A 275 -3.54 -3.22 -27.04
C ASP A 275 -3.64 -2.03 -26.08
N ILE A 276 -4.53 -2.13 -25.06
CA ILE A 276 -4.72 -1.11 -24.04
C ILE A 276 -4.02 -1.59 -22.77
N TYR A 277 -3.02 -0.83 -22.32
CA TYR A 277 -2.31 -1.09 -21.07
C TYR A 277 -1.91 0.23 -20.40
N MET A 278 -1.21 0.19 -19.29
CA MET A 278 -0.84 1.39 -18.57
C MET A 278 -0.07 2.38 -19.43
N ASN A 279 -0.52 3.64 -19.45
CA ASN A 279 0.02 4.73 -20.29
C ASN A 279 -0.09 4.52 -21.81
N HIS A 280 -0.75 3.44 -22.26
CA HIS A 280 -1.00 3.17 -23.67
C HIS A 280 -2.51 3.10 -23.92
N VAL A 281 -3.11 4.27 -24.20
CA VAL A 281 -4.55 4.47 -24.30
C VAL A 281 -5.04 4.33 -25.73
N LEU A 282 -6.25 3.82 -25.91
CA LEU A 282 -6.92 3.80 -27.20
C LEU A 282 -7.67 5.13 -27.42
N ASP A 283 -7.30 5.88 -28.45
CA ASP A 283 -8.03 7.06 -28.90
C ASP A 283 -8.78 6.73 -30.20
N HIS A 284 -10.13 6.76 -30.16
CA HIS A 284 -10.95 6.52 -31.34
C HIS A 284 -12.21 7.41 -31.33
N ARG A 285 -12.46 8.15 -32.42
CA ARG A 285 -13.58 9.08 -32.60
C ARG A 285 -13.81 10.07 -31.44
N GLY A 286 -12.72 10.51 -30.79
CA GLY A 286 -12.78 11.43 -29.65
C GLY A 286 -13.04 10.75 -28.30
N TYR A 287 -13.24 9.43 -28.30
CA TYR A 287 -13.29 8.62 -27.08
C TYR A 287 -11.90 8.11 -26.74
N ARG A 288 -11.49 8.29 -25.48
CA ARG A 288 -10.21 7.80 -24.97
C ARG A 288 -10.45 6.76 -23.90
N PHE A 289 -9.87 5.57 -24.10
CA PHE A 289 -10.05 4.41 -23.23
C PHE A 289 -8.76 4.16 -22.46
N PHE A 290 -8.92 4.01 -21.13
CA PHE A 290 -7.85 3.68 -20.19
C PHE A 290 -8.13 2.34 -19.54
N GLN A 291 -7.11 1.54 -19.27
CA GLN A 291 -7.21 0.39 -18.41
C GLN A 291 -7.47 0.85 -16.96
N ALA A 292 -8.65 0.54 -16.41
CA ALA A 292 -9.05 0.96 -15.07
C ALA A 292 -8.98 -0.18 -14.06
N SER A 293 -9.63 -1.31 -14.37
CA SER A 293 -9.62 -2.53 -13.55
C SER A 293 -9.96 -3.75 -14.40
N PHE A 294 -10.14 -4.89 -13.78
CA PHE A 294 -10.49 -6.15 -14.46
C PHE A 294 -11.41 -6.98 -13.55
N ASP A 295 -12.05 -7.98 -14.13
CA ASP A 295 -12.93 -8.86 -13.39
C ASP A 295 -12.12 -9.86 -12.54
N PRO A 296 -12.61 -10.29 -11.36
CA PRO A 296 -11.88 -11.19 -10.46
C PRO A 296 -11.47 -12.53 -11.08
N ASP A 297 -12.14 -12.95 -12.15
CA ASP A 297 -11.83 -14.18 -12.90
C ASP A 297 -10.72 -14.00 -13.95
N GLU A 298 -10.12 -12.80 -14.03
CA GLU A 298 -9.07 -12.41 -14.99
C GLU A 298 -9.47 -12.60 -16.48
N LYS A 299 -10.79 -12.65 -16.80
CA LYS A 299 -11.28 -12.82 -18.18
C LYS A 299 -11.96 -11.59 -18.75
N GLY A 300 -12.31 -10.66 -17.90
CA GLY A 300 -12.97 -9.42 -18.27
C GLY A 300 -12.12 -8.20 -17.94
N THR A 301 -12.42 -7.08 -18.60
CA THR A 301 -11.74 -5.80 -18.39
C THR A 301 -12.73 -4.68 -18.14
N VAL A 302 -12.37 -3.76 -17.27
CA VAL A 302 -13.08 -2.50 -17.03
C VAL A 302 -12.26 -1.36 -17.55
N LEU A 303 -12.75 -0.72 -18.61
CA LEU A 303 -12.11 0.44 -19.23
C LEU A 303 -12.79 1.74 -18.77
N SER A 304 -12.00 2.69 -18.31
CA SER A 304 -12.46 4.06 -18.13
C SER A 304 -12.50 4.79 -19.46
N VAL A 305 -13.57 5.52 -19.73
CA VAL A 305 -13.78 6.18 -21.03
C VAL A 305 -13.92 7.67 -20.80
N ASN A 306 -13.08 8.47 -21.44
CA ASN A 306 -13.19 9.92 -21.49
C ASN A 306 -13.65 10.38 -22.88
N HIS A 307 -14.69 11.21 -22.92
CA HIS A 307 -15.17 11.87 -24.13
C HIS A 307 -15.45 13.35 -23.83
N ASP A 308 -14.37 14.08 -23.53
CA ASP A 308 -14.43 15.51 -23.24
C ASP A 308 -13.41 16.27 -24.07
N PHE A 309 -13.84 16.66 -25.26
CA PHE A 309 -13.03 17.45 -26.19
C PHE A 309 -12.64 18.81 -25.60
N TRP A 310 -13.62 19.55 -25.07
CA TRP A 310 -13.36 20.91 -24.59
C TRP A 310 -12.54 20.93 -23.31
N GLY A 311 -12.84 20.06 -22.33
CA GLY A 311 -12.06 19.96 -21.10
C GLY A 311 -10.61 19.57 -21.37
N THR A 312 -10.38 18.62 -22.28
CA THR A 312 -9.05 18.20 -22.70
C THR A 312 -8.27 19.37 -23.32
N TRP A 313 -8.85 20.07 -24.29
CA TRP A 313 -8.16 21.19 -24.93
C TRP A 313 -7.92 22.38 -24.01
N VAL A 314 -8.90 22.75 -23.19
CA VAL A 314 -8.73 23.82 -22.18
C VAL A 314 -7.62 23.49 -21.20
N THR A 315 -7.54 22.23 -20.76
CA THR A 315 -6.48 21.77 -19.86
C THR A 315 -5.10 21.85 -20.52
N TYR A 316 -4.95 21.35 -21.74
CA TYR A 316 -3.65 21.43 -22.46
C TYR A 316 -3.25 22.88 -22.75
N ILE A 317 -4.19 23.72 -23.17
CA ILE A 317 -3.93 25.16 -23.37
C ILE A 317 -3.51 25.80 -22.04
N GLY A 318 -4.18 25.45 -20.95
CA GLY A 318 -3.81 25.90 -19.60
C GLY A 318 -2.39 25.51 -19.21
N TYR A 319 -1.98 24.26 -19.43
CA TYR A 319 -0.59 23.81 -19.20
C TYR A 319 0.41 24.54 -20.10
N ILE A 320 0.11 24.69 -21.40
CA ILE A 320 0.98 25.43 -22.33
C ILE A 320 1.17 26.87 -21.86
N LEU A 321 0.08 27.57 -21.48
CA LEU A 321 0.13 28.94 -20.97
C LEU A 321 0.91 29.03 -19.65
N LEU A 322 0.73 28.06 -18.77
CA LEU A 322 1.46 27.97 -17.50
C LEU A 322 2.97 27.81 -17.75
N TYR A 323 3.37 26.88 -18.62
CA TYR A 323 4.78 26.69 -18.96
C TYR A 323 5.37 27.90 -19.68
N LEU A 324 4.63 28.48 -20.64
CA LEU A 324 5.05 29.70 -21.31
C LEU A 324 5.19 30.88 -20.36
N SER A 325 4.28 31.01 -19.38
CA SER A 325 4.36 32.04 -18.34
C SER A 325 5.55 31.83 -17.43
N MET A 326 5.82 30.59 -16.99
CA MET A 326 6.99 30.27 -16.18
C MET A 326 8.30 30.57 -16.92
N ILE A 327 8.38 30.20 -18.21
CA ILE A 327 9.53 30.50 -19.06
C ILE A 327 9.60 32.02 -19.33
N GLY A 328 8.46 32.68 -19.58
CA GLY A 328 8.36 34.11 -19.84
C GLY A 328 8.86 34.98 -18.70
N ILE A 329 8.74 34.54 -17.44
CA ILE A 329 9.29 35.23 -16.26
C ILE A 329 10.79 35.50 -16.41
N PHE A 330 11.52 34.62 -17.09
CA PHE A 330 12.97 34.78 -17.30
C PHE A 330 13.31 35.81 -18.39
N PHE A 331 12.39 36.06 -19.33
CA PHE A 331 12.66 36.89 -20.52
C PHE A 331 11.91 38.24 -20.52
N ILE A 332 10.73 38.34 -19.92
CA ILE A 332 9.88 39.51 -19.96
C ILE A 332 10.23 40.53 -18.82
N GLY A 333 10.58 41.63 -19.21
CA GLY A 333 11.39 42.80 -18.85
C GLY A 333 11.23 43.48 -17.50
N LYS A 334 10.28 43.26 -16.59
CA LYS A 334 10.19 43.93 -15.27
C LYS A 334 10.04 42.97 -14.10
N THR A 335 10.76 41.86 -14.16
CA THR A 335 10.69 40.87 -13.09
C THR A 335 11.61 41.25 -11.94
N ARG A 336 11.27 40.76 -10.73
CA ARG A 336 12.06 40.90 -9.51
C ARG A 336 13.50 40.42 -9.70
N PHE A 337 13.76 39.48 -10.63
CA PHE A 337 15.10 39.04 -11.02
C PHE A 337 15.91 40.15 -11.71
N LYS A 338 15.30 40.97 -12.55
CA LYS A 338 15.96 42.11 -13.20
C LYS A 338 16.14 43.28 -12.25
N GLU A 339 15.22 43.48 -11.31
CA GLU A 339 15.38 44.45 -10.22
C GLU A 339 16.47 44.03 -9.24
N LEU A 340 16.55 42.73 -8.89
CA LEU A 340 17.63 42.14 -8.08
C LEU A 340 18.96 42.28 -8.80
N SER A 341 19.04 42.03 -10.11
CA SER A 341 20.27 42.21 -10.92
C SER A 341 20.69 43.67 -10.94
N LYS A 342 19.78 44.65 -11.12
CA LYS A 342 20.04 46.06 -11.03
C LYS A 342 20.45 46.53 -9.59
N SER A 343 19.83 45.94 -8.59
CA SER A 343 20.16 46.17 -7.19
C SER A 343 21.55 45.66 -6.83
N LEU A 344 21.91 44.49 -7.38
CA LEU A 344 23.25 43.89 -7.25
C LEU A 344 24.32 44.78 -7.92
N GLU A 345 24.02 45.37 -9.08
CA GLU A 345 24.89 46.36 -9.71
C GLU A 345 25.02 47.63 -8.88
N LYS A 346 23.94 48.12 -8.26
CA LYS A 346 23.98 49.27 -7.31
C LYS A 346 24.78 48.93 -6.05
N VAL A 347 24.65 47.73 -5.51
CA VAL A 347 25.44 47.23 -4.37
C VAL A 347 26.90 47.09 -4.76
N LYS A 348 27.23 46.63 -5.98
CA LYS A 348 28.62 46.62 -6.49
C LYS A 348 29.26 48.02 -6.53
N ARG A 349 28.46 49.08 -6.80
CA ARG A 349 28.95 50.47 -6.79
C ARG A 349 29.11 51.06 -5.37
N ARG A 350 28.28 50.62 -4.39
CA ARG A 350 28.38 51.05 -2.96
C ARG A 350 29.39 50.25 -2.12
N LYS A 351 30.16 49.39 -2.73
CA LYS A 351 31.08 48.43 -2.13
C LYS A 351 32.17 49.03 -1.26
N ARG A 352 32.34 50.35 -1.27
CA ARG A 352 33.46 51.04 -0.59
C ARG A 352 33.16 51.45 0.86
N ASP A 353 31.86 51.49 1.27
CA ASP A 353 31.49 52.14 2.52
C ASP A 353 31.00 51.20 3.65
N LEU A 354 30.95 49.86 3.41
CA LEU A 354 30.34 48.89 4.35
C LEU A 354 31.33 47.90 5.02
N LEU A 355 32.63 48.23 4.99
CA LEU A 355 33.70 47.33 5.51
C LEU A 355 33.82 47.25 7.04
N SER A 356 33.05 48.02 7.81
CA SER A 356 33.28 48.15 9.27
C SER A 356 32.30 47.38 10.17
N VAL A 357 31.18 46.84 9.66
CA VAL A 357 30.13 46.26 10.52
C VAL A 357 30.18 44.74 10.63
N PHE A 358 30.80 44.03 9.67
CA PHE A 358 30.72 42.58 9.60
C PHE A 358 31.82 41.81 10.37
N ALA A 359 32.84 42.49 10.86
CA ALA A 359 33.92 41.87 11.64
C ALA A 359 33.49 41.44 13.06
N LEU A 360 32.31 41.90 13.53
CA LEU A 360 31.89 41.71 14.94
C LEU A 360 31.02 40.45 15.16
N ILE A 361 30.52 39.82 14.11
CA ILE A 361 29.54 38.70 14.25
C ILE A 361 30.17 37.29 14.17
N CYS A 362 31.43 37.19 13.71
CA CYS A 362 32.07 35.88 13.52
C CYS A 362 32.81 35.30 14.73
N VAL A 363 32.79 35.95 15.90
CA VAL A 363 33.62 35.51 17.04
C VAL A 363 32.88 34.73 18.13
N THR A 364 31.56 34.57 18.03
CA THR A 364 30.75 34.01 19.15
C THR A 364 30.20 32.58 18.96
N SER A 365 30.70 31.79 18.02
CA SER A 365 30.11 30.43 17.77
C SER A 365 31.13 29.30 17.71
N LEU A 366 32.06 29.22 18.65
CA LEU A 366 32.92 28.03 18.79
C LEU A 366 33.02 27.60 20.25
N ASN A 367 31.97 26.95 20.76
CA ASN A 367 32.08 26.12 21.95
C ASN A 367 31.14 24.91 21.77
N ALA A 368 31.66 23.84 21.16
CA ALA A 368 31.04 22.52 21.19
C ALA A 368 31.69 21.74 22.35
N GLN A 369 30.94 21.58 23.43
CA GLN A 369 31.32 20.71 24.54
C GLN A 369 31.10 19.26 24.19
N SER A 370 32.14 18.45 24.30
CA SER A 370 32.08 17.00 24.29
C SER A 370 31.53 16.50 25.63
N HIS A 371 30.43 15.74 25.62
CA HIS A 371 29.97 15.03 26.78
C HIS A 371 30.52 13.60 26.80
N ASN A 372 31.35 13.35 27.82
CA ASN A 372 31.75 11.99 28.23
C ASN A 372 30.55 11.29 28.87
N HIS A 373 30.18 10.16 28.34
CA HIS A 373 29.22 9.23 28.97
C HIS A 373 29.94 8.25 29.89
N ASN A 374 29.62 8.33 31.16
CA ASN A 374 29.96 7.29 32.14
C ASN A 374 29.16 6.00 31.86
N LEU A 375 29.89 4.94 31.60
CA LEU A 375 29.36 3.57 31.44
C LEU A 375 29.03 3.00 32.84
N LYS A 376 27.76 2.70 33.05
CA LYS A 376 27.31 1.75 34.06
C LYS A 376 27.31 0.37 33.46
N ASN A 377 27.77 -0.61 34.26
CA ASN A 377 27.82 -2.04 33.93
C ASN A 377 26.42 -2.59 33.56
N ASP A 378 26.08 -2.52 32.29
CA ASP A 378 25.06 -3.36 31.67
C ASP A 378 25.81 -4.41 30.83
N PHE A 379 25.32 -5.63 30.83
CA PHE A 379 25.84 -6.74 30.03
C PHE A 379 26.08 -6.24 28.59
N ASN A 380 27.36 -6.24 28.18
CA ASN A 380 27.75 -5.58 26.93
C ASN A 380 27.44 -6.49 25.74
N PHE A 381 26.19 -6.49 25.27
CA PHE A 381 25.75 -7.22 24.08
C PHE A 381 26.62 -6.90 22.86
N ASP A 382 27.08 -5.66 22.71
CA ASP A 382 27.93 -5.23 21.59
C ASP A 382 29.27 -6.01 21.56
N SER A 383 29.86 -6.30 22.74
CA SER A 383 31.07 -7.09 22.82
C SER A 383 30.84 -8.55 22.40
N VAL A 384 29.74 -9.16 22.84
CA VAL A 384 29.38 -10.53 22.49
C VAL A 384 29.13 -10.69 21.00
N ILE A 385 28.41 -9.73 20.41
CA ILE A 385 28.09 -9.72 18.98
C ILE A 385 29.37 -9.55 18.15
N ASN A 386 30.25 -8.59 18.53
CA ASN A 386 31.49 -8.35 17.79
C ASN A 386 32.43 -9.54 17.85
N THR A 387 32.55 -10.23 19.01
CA THR A 387 33.38 -11.41 19.17
C THR A 387 32.87 -12.61 18.37
N ASN A 388 31.54 -12.73 18.20
CA ASN A 388 30.89 -13.78 17.42
C ASN A 388 30.58 -13.38 15.97
N SER A 389 31.11 -12.25 15.48
CA SER A 389 30.79 -11.76 14.15
C SER A 389 31.46 -12.63 13.06
N ILE A 390 30.72 -12.77 11.96
CA ILE A 390 31.20 -13.44 10.75
C ILE A 390 32.12 -12.49 9.98
N ASN A 391 33.15 -13.07 9.34
CA ASN A 391 34.08 -12.30 8.51
C ASN A 391 33.33 -11.50 7.43
N ALA A 392 33.67 -10.22 7.28
CA ALA A 392 33.00 -9.30 6.35
C ALA A 392 33.11 -9.75 4.88
N LEU A 393 34.21 -10.42 4.47
CA LEU A 393 34.39 -10.95 3.11
C LEU A 393 33.42 -12.11 2.84
N HIS A 394 33.28 -13.04 3.82
CA HIS A 394 32.31 -14.13 3.67
C HIS A 394 30.86 -13.59 3.68
N ALA A 395 30.54 -12.63 4.55
CA ALA A 395 29.23 -11.98 4.58
C ALA A 395 28.88 -11.28 3.23
N GLN A 396 29.87 -10.70 2.55
CA GLN A 396 29.67 -10.14 1.19
C GLN A 396 29.34 -11.23 0.17
N LYS A 397 29.92 -12.43 0.27
CA LYS A 397 29.55 -13.55 -0.62
C LYS A 397 28.12 -14.01 -0.35
N PHE A 398 27.72 -14.16 0.91
CA PHE A 398 26.33 -14.43 1.27
C PHE A 398 25.38 -13.36 0.73
N GLY A 399 25.78 -12.08 0.79
CA GLY A 399 25.01 -10.95 0.26
C GLY A 399 24.71 -11.05 -1.25
N ARG A 400 25.44 -11.84 -2.02
CA ARG A 400 25.19 -12.09 -3.47
C ARG A 400 24.10 -13.11 -3.73
N LEU A 401 23.80 -13.98 -2.76
CA LEU A 401 22.75 -14.98 -2.86
C LEU A 401 21.41 -14.30 -3.19
N ILE A 402 20.65 -14.89 -4.10
CA ILE A 402 19.35 -14.32 -4.46
C ILE A 402 18.26 -14.84 -3.54
N ILE A 403 17.38 -13.95 -3.15
CA ILE A 403 16.17 -14.25 -2.40
C ILE A 403 14.94 -13.74 -3.14
N GLN A 404 13.82 -14.43 -3.02
CA GLN A 404 12.53 -13.97 -3.44
C GLN A 404 11.82 -13.30 -2.26
N ASP A 405 11.47 -12.02 -2.36
CA ASP A 405 10.72 -11.36 -1.29
C ASP A 405 9.23 -11.73 -1.32
N LEU A 406 8.47 -11.24 -0.32
CA LEU A 406 7.03 -11.51 -0.23
C LEU A 406 6.23 -10.92 -1.40
N GLY A 407 6.74 -9.87 -2.05
CA GLY A 407 6.15 -9.27 -3.24
C GLY A 407 6.58 -9.93 -4.55
N GLY A 408 7.37 -11.03 -4.48
CA GLY A 408 7.84 -11.79 -5.64
C GLY A 408 9.10 -11.23 -6.32
N ARG A 409 9.64 -10.09 -5.84
CA ARG A 409 10.86 -9.53 -6.42
C ARG A 409 12.07 -10.39 -6.09
N MET A 410 12.86 -10.69 -7.12
CA MET A 410 14.17 -11.34 -6.99
C MET A 410 15.22 -10.28 -6.67
N LYS A 411 15.90 -10.40 -5.53
CA LYS A 411 16.89 -9.42 -5.08
C LYS A 411 18.06 -10.08 -4.36
N PRO A 412 19.26 -9.46 -4.36
CA PRO A 412 20.38 -9.95 -3.55
C PRO A 412 20.04 -9.94 -2.06
N ALA A 413 20.54 -10.91 -1.30
CA ALA A 413 20.43 -10.96 0.16
C ALA A 413 20.98 -9.67 0.81
N ASN A 414 22.01 -9.03 0.24
CA ASN A 414 22.52 -7.71 0.65
C ASN A 414 21.45 -6.62 0.65
N THR A 415 20.60 -6.58 -0.38
CA THR A 415 19.49 -5.62 -0.44
C THR A 415 18.53 -5.85 0.71
N PHE A 416 18.14 -7.12 0.93
CA PHE A 416 17.25 -7.47 2.03
C PHE A 416 17.86 -7.17 3.40
N SER A 417 19.14 -7.54 3.62
CA SER A 417 19.87 -7.25 4.87
C SER A 417 19.86 -5.76 5.20
N SER A 418 20.12 -4.92 4.19
CA SER A 418 20.07 -3.45 4.33
C SER A 418 18.67 -2.94 4.62
N GLU A 419 17.65 -3.49 3.95
CA GLU A 419 16.24 -3.16 4.19
C GLU A 419 15.79 -3.53 5.60
N LEU A 420 16.08 -4.76 6.03
CA LEU A 420 15.74 -5.27 7.36
C LEU A 420 16.31 -4.34 8.44
N LEU A 421 17.60 -4.06 8.37
CA LEU A 421 18.27 -3.25 9.38
C LEU A 421 17.74 -1.82 9.42
N ARG A 422 17.51 -1.19 8.26
CA ARG A 422 16.92 0.15 8.18
C ARG A 422 15.48 0.19 8.66
N LYS A 423 14.65 -0.78 8.28
CA LYS A 423 13.24 -0.84 8.71
C LYS A 423 13.13 -1.03 10.21
N VAL A 424 13.91 -1.95 10.80
CA VAL A 424 13.84 -2.27 12.23
C VAL A 424 14.52 -1.21 13.09
N SER A 425 15.78 -0.81 12.76
CA SER A 425 16.62 0.03 13.62
C SER A 425 16.74 1.48 13.19
N LYS A 426 16.30 1.84 11.99
CA LYS A 426 16.57 3.16 11.35
C LYS A 426 18.05 3.46 11.16
N LYS A 427 18.90 2.41 11.11
CA LYS A 427 20.36 2.53 10.92
C LYS A 427 20.80 1.62 9.77
N ASP A 428 21.96 1.91 9.18
CA ASP A 428 22.57 1.11 8.11
C ASP A 428 23.58 0.08 8.65
N THR A 429 24.00 0.21 9.91
CA THR A 429 24.95 -0.66 10.61
C THR A 429 24.50 -0.90 12.05
N TYR A 430 24.97 -1.97 12.66
CA TYR A 430 24.85 -2.22 14.09
C TYR A 430 26.25 -2.35 14.71
N GLY A 431 26.61 -1.36 15.56
CA GLY A 431 28.00 -1.24 16.01
C GLY A 431 28.96 -1.10 14.83
N GLU A 432 29.93 -1.98 14.73
CA GLU A 432 30.89 -2.04 13.63
C GLU A 432 30.46 -2.97 12.50
N LEU A 433 29.35 -3.72 12.68
CA LEU A 433 28.88 -4.71 11.72
C LEU A 433 28.07 -4.06 10.60
N ASN A 434 28.35 -4.49 9.37
CA ASN A 434 27.51 -4.16 8.21
C ASN A 434 26.20 -4.98 8.20
N SER A 435 25.26 -4.60 7.34
CA SER A 435 23.95 -5.25 7.27
C SER A 435 24.01 -6.76 6.98
N ASP A 436 24.94 -7.23 6.15
CA ASP A 436 25.07 -8.64 5.82
C ASP A 436 25.57 -9.45 7.01
N GLN A 437 26.54 -8.90 7.77
CA GLN A 437 27.01 -9.52 9.00
C GLN A 437 25.91 -9.58 10.07
N VAL A 438 25.10 -8.53 10.20
CA VAL A 438 23.95 -8.49 11.12
C VAL A 438 22.92 -9.56 10.72
N MET A 439 22.56 -9.64 9.44
CA MET A 439 21.60 -10.62 8.94
C MET A 439 22.07 -12.06 9.20
N MET A 440 23.32 -12.36 8.88
CA MET A 440 23.89 -13.68 9.13
C MET A 440 23.93 -14.02 10.62
N SER A 441 24.25 -13.04 11.48
CA SER A 441 24.23 -13.23 12.94
C SER A 441 22.81 -13.47 13.48
N ILE A 442 21.79 -12.78 12.93
CA ILE A 442 20.38 -13.00 13.26
C ILE A 442 19.96 -14.43 12.96
N ILE A 443 20.34 -14.95 11.80
CA ILE A 443 19.91 -16.28 11.36
C ILE A 443 20.70 -17.39 12.09
N GLU A 444 21.99 -17.19 12.30
CA GLU A 444 22.84 -18.18 12.97
C GLU A 444 22.56 -18.27 14.47
N SER A 445 22.32 -17.14 15.12
CA SER A 445 22.16 -17.03 16.57
C SER A 445 20.89 -16.28 16.95
N PRO A 446 19.68 -16.74 16.55
CA PRO A 446 18.44 -16.02 16.77
C PRO A 446 18.16 -15.76 18.25
N ALA A 447 18.49 -16.71 19.14
CA ALA A 447 18.29 -16.58 20.58
C ALA A 447 18.99 -15.34 21.19
N LEU A 448 20.14 -14.95 20.67
CA LEU A 448 20.84 -13.73 21.09
C LEU A 448 20.05 -12.48 20.72
N TRP A 449 19.52 -12.44 19.49
CA TRP A 449 18.84 -11.27 18.94
C TRP A 449 17.44 -11.03 19.50
N TYR A 450 16.80 -11.99 20.15
CA TYR A 450 15.58 -11.77 20.93
C TYR A 450 15.75 -10.72 22.03
N ASN A 451 16.95 -10.65 22.64
CA ASN A 451 17.25 -9.78 23.77
C ASN A 451 17.93 -8.45 23.38
N ILE A 452 18.43 -8.33 22.15
CA ILE A 452 19.14 -7.14 21.70
C ILE A 452 18.16 -6.00 21.43
N PRO A 453 18.36 -4.78 22.02
CA PRO A 453 17.52 -3.63 21.79
C PRO A 453 17.79 -3.00 20.42
N ILE A 454 17.15 -3.52 19.37
CA ILE A 454 17.33 -3.08 17.98
C ILE A 454 16.07 -2.43 17.39
N ILE A 455 14.88 -2.69 17.94
CA ILE A 455 13.61 -2.17 17.43
C ILE A 455 13.47 -0.69 17.78
N TYR A 456 13.50 0.16 16.77
CA TYR A 456 13.40 1.62 16.96
C TYR A 456 12.00 2.05 17.39
N LEU A 457 11.93 2.86 18.46
CA LEU A 457 10.71 3.50 18.96
C LEU A 457 10.75 5.01 18.70
N LYS A 458 9.77 5.50 17.97
CA LYS A 458 9.64 6.92 17.66
C LYS A 458 9.41 7.74 18.94
N ARG A 459 9.95 8.95 18.99
CA ARG A 459 9.68 9.89 20.09
C ARG A 459 8.27 10.48 19.96
N GLY A 460 7.65 10.81 21.09
CA GLY A 460 6.34 11.46 21.14
C GLY A 460 5.16 10.53 21.44
N ASN A 461 5.35 9.20 21.37
CA ASN A 461 4.37 8.22 21.86
C ASN A 461 5.00 7.39 22.99
N ASP A 462 4.89 7.89 24.21
CA ASP A 462 5.49 7.22 25.37
C ASP A 462 4.64 6.05 25.90
N SER A 463 3.42 5.90 25.41
CA SER A 463 2.53 4.77 25.77
C SER A 463 3.14 3.44 25.36
N ILE A 464 3.75 3.35 24.17
CA ILE A 464 4.44 2.13 23.71
C ILE A 464 5.56 1.77 24.69
N ARG A 465 6.40 2.76 25.11
CA ARG A 465 7.50 2.55 26.05
C ARG A 465 7.01 2.05 27.41
N LYS A 466 5.92 2.63 27.92
CA LYS A 466 5.30 2.21 29.19
C LYS A 466 4.78 0.77 29.12
N ILE A 467 4.10 0.40 28.02
CA ILE A 467 3.56 -0.95 27.83
C ILE A 467 4.67 -2.00 27.77
N VAL A 468 5.77 -1.71 27.06
CA VAL A 468 6.90 -2.65 26.92
C VAL A 468 7.90 -2.55 28.10
N GLY A 469 7.66 -1.68 29.09
CA GLY A 469 8.48 -1.57 30.31
C GLY A 469 9.81 -0.83 30.12
N LEU A 470 9.88 0.12 29.17
CA LEU A 470 11.07 0.91 28.88
C LEU A 470 10.99 2.32 29.47
N ARG A 471 12.15 2.95 29.69
CA ARG A 471 12.24 4.35 30.13
C ARG A 471 11.90 5.29 28.98
N GLU A 472 11.41 6.47 29.25
CA GLU A 472 11.05 7.50 28.25
C GLU A 472 12.22 7.89 27.33
N LYS A 473 13.46 7.79 27.80
CA LYS A 473 14.68 8.10 27.06
C LYS A 473 15.16 6.99 26.11
N ASP A 474 14.68 5.78 26.31
CA ASP A 474 15.13 4.61 25.52
C ASP A 474 14.56 4.70 24.10
N LYS A 475 15.47 4.61 23.13
CA LYS A 475 15.14 4.72 21.71
C LYS A 475 14.88 3.37 21.05
N TYR A 476 15.35 2.28 21.66
CA TYR A 476 15.31 0.94 21.13
C TYR A 476 14.73 -0.03 22.14
N ALA A 477 13.96 -0.98 21.64
CA ALA A 477 13.38 -2.08 22.38
C ALA A 477 13.97 -3.41 21.90
N SER A 478 14.05 -4.40 22.77
CA SER A 478 14.31 -5.78 22.38
C SER A 478 13.01 -6.47 21.98
N LEU A 479 13.08 -7.54 21.19
CA LEU A 479 11.88 -8.27 20.79
C LEU A 479 11.14 -8.85 22.01
N VAL A 480 11.88 -9.43 22.97
CA VAL A 480 11.31 -10.03 24.19
C VAL A 480 10.52 -9.02 25.03
N SER A 481 10.84 -7.73 24.96
CA SER A 481 10.12 -6.69 25.73
C SER A 481 8.67 -6.53 25.33
N PHE A 482 8.31 -6.95 24.12
CA PHE A 482 6.94 -6.89 23.57
C PHE A 482 6.06 -8.05 24.01
N PHE A 483 6.61 -9.06 24.66
CA PHE A 483 5.86 -10.22 25.15
C PHE A 483 5.85 -10.26 26.67
N ASP A 484 4.77 -10.76 27.26
CA ASP A 484 4.68 -11.02 28.69
C ASP A 484 5.30 -12.38 29.05
N GLN A 485 5.26 -12.76 30.34
CA GLN A 485 5.78 -14.04 30.83
C GLN A 485 5.00 -15.25 30.31
N GLN A 486 3.76 -15.04 29.86
CA GLN A 486 2.87 -16.05 29.28
C GLN A 486 3.01 -16.13 27.75
N GLY A 487 3.83 -15.26 27.14
CA GLY A 487 4.02 -15.19 25.69
C GLY A 487 2.98 -14.34 24.95
N ASN A 488 2.08 -13.63 25.64
CA ASN A 488 1.11 -12.76 24.99
C ASN A 488 1.75 -11.46 24.48
N TYR A 489 1.28 -10.98 23.35
CA TYR A 489 1.78 -9.76 22.73
C TYR A 489 1.17 -8.52 23.42
N LYS A 490 1.99 -7.76 24.15
CA LYS A 490 1.54 -6.67 25.05
C LYS A 490 0.79 -5.53 24.37
N ILE A 491 1.01 -5.28 23.09
CA ILE A 491 0.38 -4.17 22.37
C ILE A 491 -0.83 -4.59 21.53
N SER A 492 -1.28 -5.85 21.63
CA SER A 492 -2.38 -6.41 20.82
C SER A 492 -3.69 -5.62 20.95
N SER A 493 -4.05 -5.20 22.17
CA SER A 493 -5.29 -4.45 22.41
C SER A 493 -5.32 -3.08 21.70
N GLN A 494 -4.18 -2.40 21.59
CA GLN A 494 -4.08 -1.13 20.90
C GLN A 494 -4.02 -1.32 19.38
N LEU A 495 -3.46 -2.43 18.92
CA LEU A 495 -3.39 -2.77 17.49
C LEU A 495 -4.76 -3.10 16.92
N GLU A 496 -5.62 -3.79 17.65
CA GLU A 496 -6.96 -4.11 17.17
C GLU A 496 -7.73 -2.85 16.79
N GLY A 497 -7.75 -1.83 17.67
CA GLY A 497 -8.36 -0.54 17.37
C GLY A 497 -7.64 0.26 16.29
N ALA A 498 -6.30 0.09 16.16
CA ALA A 498 -5.52 0.80 15.17
C ALA A 498 -5.72 0.26 13.74
N TYR A 499 -5.82 -1.06 13.58
CA TYR A 499 -6.05 -1.70 12.28
C TYR A 499 -7.51 -1.61 11.79
N ARG A 500 -8.47 -1.48 12.71
CA ARG A 500 -9.89 -1.28 12.36
C ARG A 500 -10.22 0.15 11.93
N ALA A 501 -9.39 1.13 12.26
CA ALA A 501 -9.66 2.53 11.94
C ALA A 501 -9.49 2.79 10.44
N ALA A 502 -10.55 3.28 9.76
CA ALA A 502 -10.52 3.64 8.35
C ALA A 502 -9.44 4.70 8.04
N VAL A 503 -9.24 5.66 8.96
CA VAL A 503 -8.16 6.66 8.90
C VAL A 503 -7.42 6.68 10.23
N PRO A 504 -6.36 5.86 10.42
CA PRO A 504 -5.61 5.83 11.66
C PRO A 504 -5.03 7.21 12.02
N ASN A 505 -5.24 7.64 13.25
CA ASN A 505 -4.59 8.85 13.79
C ASN A 505 -3.10 8.60 14.07
N GLN A 506 -2.36 9.65 14.46
CA GLN A 506 -0.91 9.54 14.67
C GLN A 506 -0.52 8.52 15.76
N PHE A 507 -1.31 8.42 16.83
CA PHE A 507 -1.10 7.44 17.90
C PHE A 507 -1.23 6.01 17.37
N GLN A 508 -2.29 5.73 16.62
CA GLN A 508 -2.56 4.43 16.00
C GLN A 508 -1.47 4.07 14.96
N LYS A 509 -1.07 5.05 14.11
CA LYS A 509 0.01 4.86 13.14
C LYS A 509 1.33 4.46 13.81
N ASP A 510 1.68 5.05 14.94
CA ASP A 510 2.90 4.71 15.67
C ASP A 510 2.88 3.25 16.18
N PHE A 511 1.73 2.74 16.65
CA PHE A 511 1.57 1.32 17.03
C PHE A 511 1.70 0.39 15.81
N ILE A 512 1.03 0.71 14.70
CA ILE A 512 1.12 -0.07 13.45
C ILE A 512 2.57 -0.12 12.93
N GLU A 513 3.30 1.01 13.00
CA GLU A 513 4.70 1.03 12.57
C GLU A 513 5.62 0.17 13.46
N VAL A 514 5.38 0.18 14.77
CA VAL A 514 6.16 -0.66 15.69
C VAL A 514 5.83 -2.12 15.48
N ASP A 515 4.56 -2.47 15.31
CA ASP A 515 4.11 -3.83 15.02
C ASP A 515 4.77 -4.38 13.74
N LYS A 516 4.80 -3.60 12.65
CA LYS A 516 5.50 -3.98 11.41
C LYS A 516 7.00 -4.27 11.65
N ARG A 517 7.67 -3.51 12.53
CA ARG A 517 9.08 -3.74 12.87
C ARG A 517 9.28 -5.02 13.69
N VAL A 518 8.40 -5.24 14.68
CA VAL A 518 8.37 -6.45 15.50
C VAL A 518 8.18 -7.68 14.62
N ASN A 519 7.15 -7.68 13.77
CA ASN A 519 6.83 -8.80 12.87
C ASN A 519 7.94 -9.07 11.85
N LEU A 520 8.57 -8.02 11.30
CA LEU A 520 9.67 -8.17 10.36
C LEU A 520 10.90 -8.80 11.03
N LEU A 521 11.27 -8.35 12.23
CA LEU A 521 12.37 -8.92 12.99
C LEU A 521 12.07 -10.37 13.40
N TYR A 522 10.85 -10.63 13.86
CA TYR A 522 10.39 -11.96 14.25
C TYR A 522 10.49 -12.94 13.06
N SER A 523 9.98 -12.55 11.89
CA SER A 523 10.07 -13.36 10.67
C SER A 523 11.52 -13.61 10.21
N ALA A 524 12.43 -12.65 10.46
CA ALA A 524 13.86 -12.83 10.18
C ALA A 524 14.50 -13.83 11.13
N LEU A 525 14.17 -13.78 12.42
CA LEU A 525 14.64 -14.72 13.45
C LEU A 525 14.13 -16.14 13.22
N GLU A 526 12.91 -16.29 12.69
CA GLU A 526 12.38 -17.59 12.29
C GLU A 526 12.96 -18.10 10.96
N GLY A 527 13.75 -17.31 10.24
CA GLY A 527 14.29 -17.66 8.93
C GLY A 527 13.30 -17.64 7.77
N LYS A 528 12.03 -17.23 8.00
CA LYS A 528 10.98 -17.19 6.98
C LYS A 528 11.27 -16.20 5.84
N VAL A 529 12.11 -15.22 6.08
CA VAL A 529 12.47 -14.19 5.10
C VAL A 529 13.48 -14.69 4.05
N LEU A 530 14.21 -15.77 4.33
CA LEU A 530 15.21 -16.33 3.42
C LEU A 530 14.61 -17.34 2.45
N ARG A 531 13.81 -16.87 1.51
CA ARG A 531 13.27 -17.68 0.43
C ARG A 531 14.33 -17.88 -0.65
N VAL A 532 15.18 -18.86 -0.44
CA VAL A 532 16.36 -19.17 -1.28
C VAL A 532 16.20 -20.43 -2.11
N PHE A 533 15.16 -21.21 -1.90
CA PHE A 533 14.94 -22.49 -2.57
C PHE A 533 13.86 -22.37 -3.65
N PRO A 534 14.22 -22.35 -4.96
CA PRO A 534 13.25 -22.48 -6.04
C PRO A 534 12.58 -23.85 -6.01
N ILE A 535 11.25 -23.89 -6.17
CA ILE A 535 10.49 -25.15 -6.26
C ILE A 535 10.61 -25.68 -7.69
N PRO A 536 11.16 -26.90 -7.91
CA PRO A 536 11.31 -27.46 -9.25
C PRO A 536 9.97 -27.66 -9.95
N GLY A 537 9.82 -27.07 -11.15
CA GLY A 537 8.62 -27.24 -12.00
C GLY A 537 7.38 -26.50 -11.52
N ASP A 538 7.49 -25.61 -10.57
CA ASP A 538 6.37 -24.77 -10.14
C ASP A 538 6.04 -23.71 -11.19
N SER A 539 4.76 -23.67 -11.63
CA SER A 539 4.28 -22.73 -12.64
C SER A 539 4.27 -21.29 -12.17
N SER A 540 4.08 -21.06 -10.88
CA SER A 540 4.12 -19.73 -10.26
C SER A 540 5.53 -19.22 -10.02
N LYS A 541 6.55 -20.09 -10.17
CA LYS A 541 7.97 -19.80 -9.89
C LYS A 541 8.21 -19.32 -8.46
N LYS A 542 7.51 -19.94 -7.52
CA LYS A 542 7.63 -19.64 -6.09
C LYS A 542 8.92 -20.20 -5.52
N TRP A 543 9.61 -19.39 -4.70
CA TRP A 543 10.70 -19.81 -3.87
C TRP A 543 10.25 -19.92 -2.41
N VAL A 544 10.85 -20.83 -1.67
CA VAL A 544 10.50 -21.07 -0.26
C VAL A 544 11.71 -20.90 0.62
N SER A 545 11.45 -20.57 1.87
CA SER A 545 12.43 -20.54 2.96
C SER A 545 12.57 -21.93 3.60
N PHE A 546 13.58 -22.08 4.43
CA PHE A 546 13.83 -23.35 5.15
C PHE A 546 12.63 -23.80 6.01
N PRO A 547 11.95 -22.94 6.78
CA PRO A 547 10.74 -23.32 7.51
C PRO A 547 9.55 -23.71 6.61
N GLU A 548 9.49 -23.20 5.37
CA GLU A 548 8.41 -23.48 4.41
C GLU A 548 8.66 -24.77 3.59
N LEU A 549 9.77 -25.48 3.79
CA LEU A 549 10.11 -26.69 3.02
C LEU A 549 9.09 -27.82 3.17
N SER A 550 8.43 -27.93 4.32
CA SER A 550 7.41 -28.95 4.56
C SER A 550 6.15 -28.75 3.70
N GLU A 551 5.88 -27.53 3.29
CA GLU A 551 4.75 -27.16 2.43
C GLU A 551 5.09 -27.31 0.94
N ALA A 552 6.38 -27.40 0.61
CA ALA A 552 6.86 -27.50 -0.76
C ALA A 552 7.15 -28.98 -1.13
N ASN A 553 6.67 -29.39 -2.30
CA ASN A 553 6.73 -30.81 -2.72
C ASN A 553 8.08 -31.15 -3.37
N PHE A 554 9.20 -31.01 -2.64
CA PHE A 554 10.51 -31.47 -3.10
C PHE A 554 10.60 -33.02 -3.09
N LYS A 555 11.20 -33.61 -4.11
CA LYS A 555 11.28 -35.08 -4.25
C LYS A 555 12.74 -35.58 -4.36
N GLY A 556 12.95 -36.81 -3.90
CA GLY A 556 14.23 -37.54 -4.09
C GLY A 556 15.45 -36.78 -3.58
N LYS A 557 16.47 -36.66 -4.43
CA LYS A 557 17.76 -36.03 -4.09
C LYS A 557 17.62 -34.54 -3.76
N ASP A 558 16.69 -33.82 -4.40
CA ASP A 558 16.48 -32.39 -4.16
C ASP A 558 15.86 -32.15 -2.79
N SER A 559 14.96 -33.01 -2.32
CA SER A 559 14.42 -32.96 -0.96
C SER A 559 15.54 -33.15 0.08
N LEU A 560 16.41 -34.17 -0.11
CA LEU A 560 17.54 -34.38 0.77
C LEU A 560 18.50 -33.17 0.78
N TYR A 561 18.72 -32.57 -0.38
CA TYR A 561 19.59 -31.41 -0.53
C TYR A 561 19.08 -30.20 0.26
N VAL A 562 17.83 -29.77 0.02
CA VAL A 562 17.28 -28.54 0.62
C VAL A 562 17.17 -28.65 2.15
N HIS A 563 16.91 -29.86 2.70
CA HIS A 563 16.83 -30.05 4.14
C HIS A 563 18.20 -30.04 4.83
N ASN A 564 19.30 -30.35 4.12
CA ASN A 564 20.62 -30.45 4.72
C ASN A 564 21.55 -29.27 4.45
N ILE A 565 21.37 -28.53 3.33
CA ILE A 565 22.34 -27.52 2.90
C ILE A 565 22.52 -26.38 3.90
N LEU A 566 21.42 -25.81 4.44
CA LEU A 566 21.50 -24.70 5.41
C LEU A 566 22.03 -25.18 6.79
N PRO A 567 21.57 -26.29 7.37
CA PRO A 567 22.20 -26.84 8.60
C PRO A 567 23.69 -27.07 8.46
N LEU A 568 24.14 -27.66 7.33
CA LEU A 568 25.57 -27.86 7.05
C LEU A 568 26.32 -26.54 6.91
N TYR A 569 25.72 -25.57 6.23
CA TYR A 569 26.28 -24.23 6.06
C TYR A 569 26.48 -23.53 7.42
N PHE A 570 25.45 -23.50 8.28
CA PHE A 570 25.58 -22.88 9.60
C PHE A 570 26.56 -23.58 10.50
N ASN A 571 26.65 -24.91 10.41
CA ASN A 571 27.70 -25.66 11.15
C ASN A 571 29.10 -25.31 10.64
N SER A 572 29.29 -25.18 9.33
CA SER A 572 30.59 -24.79 8.75
C SER A 572 30.96 -23.33 9.13
N LEU A 573 29.99 -22.43 9.25
CA LEU A 573 30.22 -21.07 9.75
C LEU A 573 30.71 -21.05 11.19
N ARG A 574 30.10 -21.90 12.04
CA ARG A 574 30.52 -22.00 13.44
C ARG A 574 31.96 -22.45 13.55
N LEU A 575 32.38 -23.47 12.79
CA LEU A 575 33.77 -23.96 12.75
C LEU A 575 34.70 -22.87 12.18
N ALA A 576 34.30 -22.21 11.10
CA ALA A 576 35.09 -21.16 10.46
C ALA A 576 35.35 -19.93 11.38
N LYS A 577 34.52 -19.68 12.35
CA LYS A 577 34.75 -18.62 13.36
C LYS A 577 35.91 -19.03 14.32
N GLU A 578 36.04 -20.30 14.61
CA GLU A 578 37.10 -20.81 15.51
C GLU A 578 38.44 -20.90 14.78
N ASP A 579 38.43 -21.43 13.54
CA ASP A 579 39.64 -21.71 12.77
C ASP A 579 40.08 -20.59 11.84
N GLY A 580 39.18 -19.64 11.53
CA GLY A 580 39.40 -18.54 10.56
C GLY A 580 39.30 -18.95 9.09
N ASP A 581 39.03 -20.24 8.78
CA ASP A 581 38.92 -20.77 7.42
C ASP A 581 37.47 -20.92 6.97
N TYR A 582 37.04 -20.04 6.08
CA TYR A 582 35.68 -20.01 5.51
C TYR A 582 35.54 -20.85 4.22
N SER A 583 36.55 -21.60 3.79
CA SER A 583 36.56 -22.33 2.51
C SER A 583 35.39 -23.30 2.38
N GLN A 584 35.06 -24.04 3.43
CA GLN A 584 33.95 -24.99 3.44
C GLN A 584 32.59 -24.27 3.34
N ALA A 585 32.41 -23.17 4.08
CA ALA A 585 31.22 -22.36 4.04
C ALA A 585 31.01 -21.71 2.64
N ASP A 586 32.11 -21.25 2.02
CA ASP A 586 32.12 -20.73 0.66
C ASP A 586 31.67 -21.78 -0.37
N ASN A 587 32.16 -23.00 -0.26
CA ASN A 587 31.78 -24.11 -1.17
C ASN A 587 30.29 -24.48 -1.02
N LEU A 588 29.73 -24.46 0.19
CA LEU A 588 28.32 -24.73 0.43
C LEU A 588 27.45 -23.60 -0.10
N LEU A 589 27.90 -22.35 0.03
CA LEU A 589 27.21 -21.19 -0.53
C LEU A 589 27.17 -21.24 -2.07
N GLN A 590 28.30 -21.58 -2.70
CA GLN A 590 28.38 -21.79 -4.14
C GLN A 590 27.50 -22.95 -4.62
N SER A 591 27.39 -24.03 -3.83
CA SER A 591 26.44 -25.10 -4.11
C SER A 591 25.00 -24.64 -4.10
N LEU A 592 24.63 -23.77 -3.16
CA LEU A 592 23.30 -23.18 -3.09
C LEU A 592 23.02 -22.25 -4.28
N GLU A 593 23.99 -21.43 -4.69
CA GLU A 593 23.90 -20.61 -5.93
C GLU A 593 23.69 -21.50 -7.16
N GLY A 594 24.41 -22.65 -7.23
CA GLY A 594 24.22 -23.64 -8.31
C GLY A 594 22.80 -24.24 -8.32
N PHE A 595 22.23 -24.49 -7.16
CA PHE A 595 20.84 -24.96 -7.04
C PHE A 595 19.85 -23.89 -7.52
N GLN A 596 20.05 -22.62 -7.15
CA GLN A 596 19.27 -21.49 -7.63
C GLN A 596 19.34 -21.33 -9.15
N GLN A 597 20.55 -21.45 -9.74
CA GLN A 597 20.73 -21.40 -11.18
C GLN A 597 20.05 -22.58 -11.90
N LYS A 598 20.07 -23.77 -11.31
CA LYS A 598 19.46 -24.96 -11.91
C LYS A 598 17.93 -24.85 -12.03
N TYR A 599 17.26 -24.34 -11.01
CA TYR A 599 15.79 -24.36 -10.92
C TYR A 599 15.10 -23.00 -11.01
N GLY A 600 15.88 -21.91 -10.87
CA GLY A 600 15.38 -20.54 -10.89
C GLY A 600 15.89 -19.68 -12.04
N ALA A 601 16.60 -20.25 -13.02
CA ALA A 601 17.28 -19.50 -14.11
C ALA A 601 16.38 -18.51 -14.84
N ASP A 602 15.10 -18.86 -15.04
CA ASP A 602 14.14 -18.05 -15.80
C ASP A 602 13.83 -16.67 -15.16
N ILE A 603 13.97 -16.58 -13.84
CA ILE A 603 13.60 -15.35 -13.09
C ILE A 603 14.80 -14.72 -12.38
N LEU A 604 15.97 -15.36 -12.42
CA LEU A 604 17.17 -14.80 -11.82
C LEU A 604 17.58 -13.50 -12.53
N PRO A 605 17.89 -12.43 -11.79
CA PRO A 605 18.48 -11.24 -12.38
C PRO A 605 19.86 -11.54 -12.95
N SER A 606 20.25 -10.81 -13.99
CA SER A 606 21.60 -10.97 -14.56
C SER A 606 22.70 -10.60 -13.55
N GLU A 607 23.87 -11.23 -13.63
CA GLU A 607 25.01 -10.91 -12.77
C GLU A 607 25.33 -9.42 -12.71
N LYS A 608 25.23 -8.72 -13.84
CA LYS A 608 25.43 -7.26 -13.91
C LYS A 608 24.41 -6.48 -13.08
N LYS A 609 23.15 -6.93 -13.04
CA LYS A 609 22.11 -6.30 -12.20
C LYS A 609 22.38 -6.56 -10.71
N ILE A 610 22.76 -7.79 -10.35
CA ILE A 610 23.11 -8.15 -8.98
C ILE A 610 24.25 -7.28 -8.47
N GLU A 611 25.32 -7.18 -9.25
CA GLU A 611 26.51 -6.39 -8.88
C GLU A 611 26.18 -4.89 -8.80
N ALA A 612 25.43 -4.37 -9.75
CA ALA A 612 24.98 -2.97 -9.75
C ALA A 612 24.13 -2.66 -8.51
N GLU A 613 23.22 -3.55 -8.11
CA GLU A 613 22.35 -3.38 -6.94
C GLU A 613 23.17 -3.41 -5.63
N ILE A 614 24.12 -4.34 -5.48
CA ILE A 614 25.02 -4.40 -4.33
C ILE A 614 25.89 -3.14 -4.22
N LEU A 615 26.44 -2.66 -5.34
CA LEU A 615 27.21 -1.44 -5.40
C LEU A 615 26.35 -0.22 -5.06
N TYR A 616 25.13 -0.15 -5.58
CA TYR A 616 24.18 0.91 -5.28
C TYR A 616 23.89 0.99 -3.78
N ASN A 617 23.60 -0.13 -3.14
CA ASN A 617 23.36 -0.21 -1.69
C ASN A 617 24.60 0.20 -0.88
N ARG A 618 25.79 -0.29 -1.27
CA ARG A 618 27.06 0.01 -0.60
C ARG A 618 27.44 1.47 -0.64
N TYR A 619 27.23 2.13 -1.78
CA TYR A 619 27.62 3.52 -1.95
C TYR A 619 26.60 4.52 -1.39
N ASP A 620 25.33 4.16 -1.33
CA ASP A 620 24.22 5.03 -0.85
C ASP A 620 24.38 6.48 -1.38
N ILE A 621 24.44 6.58 -2.70
CA ILE A 621 24.94 7.77 -3.41
C ILE A 621 24.13 9.03 -3.10
N PHE A 622 22.80 8.92 -3.00
CA PHE A 622 21.95 10.08 -2.80
C PHE A 622 22.08 10.67 -1.39
N LYS A 623 22.33 9.82 -0.38
CA LYS A 623 22.64 10.26 1.00
C LYS A 623 23.96 11.01 1.06
N LYS A 624 24.99 10.57 0.31
CA LYS A 624 26.27 11.27 0.20
C LYS A 624 26.14 12.56 -0.59
N LEU A 625 25.38 12.56 -1.68
CA LEU A 625 25.13 13.76 -2.49
C LEU A 625 24.46 14.87 -1.71
N PHE A 626 23.53 14.54 -0.79
CA PHE A 626 22.97 15.53 0.14
C PHE A 626 24.07 16.33 0.84
N SER A 627 24.98 15.62 1.52
CA SER A 627 26.05 16.25 2.28
C SER A 627 27.04 17.01 1.36
N TRP A 628 27.41 16.41 0.24
CA TRP A 628 28.37 17.02 -0.69
C TRP A 628 27.81 18.29 -1.36
N TYR A 629 26.56 18.29 -1.83
CA TYR A 629 25.91 19.49 -2.35
C TYR A 629 25.82 20.58 -1.29
N LEU A 630 25.52 20.21 -0.04
CA LEU A 630 25.47 21.16 1.08
C LEU A 630 26.82 21.83 1.30
N TYR A 631 27.87 21.03 1.49
CA TYR A 631 29.19 21.55 1.81
C TYR A 631 29.78 22.37 0.66
N VAL A 632 29.72 21.85 -0.58
CA VAL A 632 30.25 22.56 -1.75
C VAL A 632 29.47 23.87 -1.99
N GLY A 633 28.13 23.81 -1.90
CA GLY A 633 27.27 24.97 -2.06
C GLY A 633 27.49 26.04 -1.00
N LEU A 634 27.60 25.64 0.28
CA LEU A 634 27.84 26.55 1.38
C LEU A 634 29.23 27.17 1.29
N PHE A 635 30.28 26.40 0.96
CA PHE A 635 31.62 26.87 0.80
C PHE A 635 31.74 27.87 -0.38
N LEU A 636 31.12 27.54 -1.51
CA LEU A 636 31.01 28.45 -2.65
C LEU A 636 30.30 29.74 -2.27
N PHE A 637 29.19 29.68 -1.55
CA PHE A 637 28.44 30.83 -1.08
C PHE A 637 29.31 31.71 -0.18
N THR A 638 30.01 31.11 0.78
CA THR A 638 30.90 31.83 1.72
C THR A 638 32.02 32.56 0.97
N ILE A 639 32.69 31.88 0.04
CA ILE A 639 33.76 32.51 -0.77
C ILE A 639 33.19 33.68 -1.60
N LEU A 640 31.99 33.52 -2.18
CA LEU A 640 31.35 34.58 -2.94
C LEU A 640 31.02 35.80 -2.08
N ILE A 641 30.55 35.60 -0.86
CA ILE A 641 30.30 36.69 0.11
C ILE A 641 31.61 37.39 0.45
N ILE A 642 32.67 36.64 0.80
CA ILE A 642 33.98 37.24 1.11
C ILE A 642 34.52 38.02 -0.12
N GLN A 643 34.39 37.49 -1.31
CA GLN A 643 34.84 38.12 -2.55
C GLN A 643 34.09 39.44 -2.86
N ILE A 644 32.86 39.58 -2.35
CA ILE A 644 32.12 40.86 -2.42
C ILE A 644 32.86 41.95 -1.63
N PHE A 645 33.40 41.64 -0.49
CA PHE A 645 34.08 42.60 0.38
C PHE A 645 35.58 42.73 0.02
N LYS A 646 36.27 41.61 -0.23
CA LYS A 646 37.71 41.58 -0.52
C LYS A 646 38.01 40.75 -1.76
N PRO A 647 38.20 41.38 -2.95
CA PRO A 647 38.45 40.63 -4.20
C PRO A 647 39.89 40.11 -4.22
N LEU A 648 40.09 38.86 -3.81
CA LEU A 648 41.36 38.15 -3.86
C LEU A 648 41.48 37.32 -5.14
N LYS A 649 42.63 37.39 -5.83
CA LYS A 649 42.87 36.59 -7.05
C LYS A 649 42.81 35.10 -6.80
N VAL A 650 43.23 34.66 -5.61
CA VAL A 650 43.19 33.24 -5.19
C VAL A 650 41.75 32.66 -5.20
N PHE A 651 40.76 33.48 -4.88
CA PHE A 651 39.36 32.99 -4.87
C PHE A 651 38.85 32.60 -6.25
N ARG A 652 39.39 33.11 -7.32
CA ARG A 652 39.03 32.66 -8.68
C ARG A 652 39.35 31.20 -8.89
N PHE A 653 40.49 30.74 -8.41
CA PHE A 653 40.87 29.32 -8.46
C PHE A 653 39.88 28.46 -7.68
N PHE A 654 39.58 28.80 -6.44
CA PHE A 654 38.59 28.04 -5.62
C PHE A 654 37.20 28.05 -6.22
N ILE A 655 36.72 29.18 -6.75
CA ILE A 655 35.40 29.25 -7.42
C ILE A 655 35.35 28.33 -8.65
N THR A 656 36.42 28.29 -9.43
CA THR A 656 36.49 27.40 -10.59
C THR A 656 36.54 25.94 -10.16
N ALA A 657 37.32 25.57 -9.16
CA ALA A 657 37.39 24.23 -8.61
C ALA A 657 36.04 23.79 -8.05
N LEU A 658 35.33 24.62 -7.27
CA LEU A 658 34.00 24.31 -6.73
C LEU A 658 32.92 24.18 -7.83
N LYS A 659 33.03 24.99 -8.88
CA LYS A 659 32.14 24.83 -10.06
C LYS A 659 32.34 23.47 -10.73
N ILE A 660 33.61 23.05 -10.90
CA ILE A 660 33.92 21.73 -11.46
C ILE A 660 33.39 20.63 -10.52
N SER A 661 33.58 20.80 -9.20
CA SER A 661 33.04 19.87 -8.20
C SER A 661 31.52 19.73 -8.30
N LEU A 662 30.77 20.85 -8.43
CA LEU A 662 29.31 20.79 -8.62
C LEU A 662 28.92 20.06 -9.92
N LEU A 663 29.68 20.24 -10.99
CA LEU A 663 29.46 19.50 -12.25
C LEU A 663 29.72 18.00 -12.07
N LEU A 664 30.78 17.62 -11.37
CA LEU A 664 31.08 16.20 -11.08
C LEU A 664 30.01 15.58 -10.17
N LEU A 665 29.55 16.30 -9.16
CA LEU A 665 28.45 15.86 -8.29
C LEU A 665 27.14 15.67 -9.10
N PHE A 666 26.89 16.56 -10.07
CA PHE A 666 25.74 16.43 -10.96
C PHE A 666 25.84 15.20 -11.89
N ILE A 667 27.01 14.91 -12.45
CA ILE A 667 27.27 13.70 -13.23
C ILE A 667 27.05 12.46 -12.36
N LEU A 668 27.56 12.48 -11.12
CA LEU A 668 27.38 11.39 -10.17
C LEU A 668 25.91 11.19 -9.79
N HIS A 669 25.14 12.28 -9.63
CA HIS A 669 23.69 12.23 -9.40
C HIS A 669 22.96 11.59 -10.59
N THR A 670 23.32 11.99 -11.80
CA THR A 670 22.79 11.38 -13.06
C THR A 670 23.13 9.89 -13.12
N GLY A 671 24.36 9.52 -12.77
CA GLY A 671 24.79 8.12 -12.69
C GLY A 671 23.98 7.31 -11.66
N GLY A 672 23.65 7.91 -10.51
CA GLY A 672 22.79 7.30 -9.50
C GLY A 672 21.36 7.03 -9.99
N LEU A 673 20.75 7.98 -10.71
CA LEU A 673 19.44 7.80 -11.33
C LEU A 673 19.47 6.74 -12.44
N ALA A 674 20.52 6.74 -13.28
CA ALA A 674 20.69 5.74 -14.32
C ALA A 674 20.90 4.32 -13.75
N ALA A 675 21.67 4.19 -12.66
CA ALA A 675 21.85 2.93 -11.97
C ALA A 675 20.53 2.41 -11.38
N ARG A 676 19.75 3.29 -10.75
CA ARG A 676 18.43 2.93 -10.22
C ARG A 676 17.49 2.44 -11.33
N TRP A 677 17.44 3.14 -12.45
CA TRP A 677 16.67 2.72 -13.64
C TRP A 677 17.14 1.34 -14.17
N PHE A 678 18.44 1.13 -14.31
CA PHE A 678 18.98 -0.14 -14.78
C PHE A 678 18.61 -1.32 -13.87
N ILE A 679 18.66 -1.12 -12.54
CA ILE A 679 18.35 -2.15 -11.55
C ILE A 679 16.83 -2.44 -11.50
N SER A 680 15.98 -1.39 -11.41
CA SER A 680 14.53 -1.54 -11.30
C SER A 680 13.87 -1.98 -12.61
N GLY A 681 14.44 -1.60 -13.75
CA GLY A 681 13.85 -1.83 -15.08
C GLY A 681 12.83 -0.77 -15.51
N HIS A 682 12.46 0.16 -14.62
CA HIS A 682 11.56 1.28 -14.91
C HIS A 682 12.20 2.63 -14.58
N ALA A 683 11.65 3.70 -15.17
CA ALA A 683 12.18 5.03 -14.95
C ALA A 683 11.97 5.48 -13.49
N PRO A 684 12.97 6.19 -12.86
CA PRO A 684 12.97 6.50 -11.44
C PRO A 684 12.08 7.71 -11.10
N TRP A 685 10.77 7.60 -11.30
CA TRP A 685 9.74 8.58 -10.93
C TRP A 685 8.43 7.94 -10.44
N SER A 686 8.46 6.66 -10.08
CA SER A 686 7.27 5.88 -9.73
C SER A 686 6.78 6.16 -8.31
N ASP A 687 7.64 6.58 -7.39
CA ASP A 687 7.30 6.84 -5.99
C ASP A 687 7.72 8.24 -5.50
N ALA A 688 7.33 8.56 -4.27
CA ALA A 688 7.63 9.86 -3.68
C ALA A 688 9.14 10.07 -3.46
N TYR A 689 9.90 9.03 -3.11
CA TYR A 689 11.34 9.11 -2.95
C TYR A 689 12.03 9.36 -4.30
N GLU A 690 11.66 8.62 -5.33
CA GLU A 690 12.18 8.79 -6.68
C GLU A 690 11.87 10.18 -7.23
N SER A 691 10.65 10.67 -7.00
CA SER A 691 10.26 12.04 -7.35
C SER A 691 11.16 13.07 -6.66
N MET A 692 11.48 12.90 -5.37
CA MET A 692 12.34 13.83 -4.64
C MET A 692 13.78 13.84 -5.18
N ILE A 693 14.39 12.68 -5.44
CA ILE A 693 15.75 12.62 -6.01
C ILE A 693 15.76 13.18 -7.43
N TYR A 694 14.72 12.95 -8.23
CA TYR A 694 14.60 13.52 -9.58
C TYR A 694 14.42 15.05 -9.55
N VAL A 695 13.58 15.59 -8.65
CA VAL A 695 13.41 17.06 -8.49
C VAL A 695 14.71 17.71 -8.02
N ALA A 696 15.47 17.08 -7.14
CA ALA A 696 16.79 17.57 -6.73
C ALA A 696 17.77 17.60 -7.91
N TRP A 697 17.76 16.57 -8.76
CA TRP A 697 18.53 16.50 -10.00
C TRP A 697 18.15 17.62 -10.97
N ALA A 698 16.85 17.80 -11.23
CA ALA A 698 16.34 18.84 -12.12
C ALA A 698 16.69 20.25 -11.60
N THR A 699 16.60 20.49 -10.28
CA THR A 699 16.98 21.74 -9.64
C THR A 699 18.45 22.05 -9.91
N MET A 700 19.33 21.05 -9.75
CA MET A 700 20.76 21.24 -10.00
C MET A 700 21.06 21.42 -11.50
N PHE A 701 20.35 20.69 -12.39
CA PHE A 701 20.45 20.84 -13.84
C PHE A 701 20.17 22.27 -14.29
N PHE A 702 19.04 22.83 -13.88
CA PHE A 702 18.69 24.21 -14.18
C PHE A 702 19.64 25.20 -13.50
N GLY A 703 20.12 24.88 -12.29
CA GLY A 703 21.14 25.65 -11.59
C GLY A 703 22.44 25.77 -12.37
N LEU A 704 22.90 24.70 -13.00
CA LEU A 704 24.08 24.67 -13.84
C LEU A 704 23.87 25.46 -15.15
N ILE A 705 22.68 25.39 -15.75
CA ILE A 705 22.37 26.12 -16.99
C ILE A 705 22.28 27.61 -16.74
N PHE A 706 21.41 28.04 -15.81
CA PHE A 706 21.15 29.45 -15.54
C PHE A 706 22.24 30.11 -14.67
N GLY A 707 22.93 29.32 -13.86
CA GLY A 707 24.04 29.75 -13.03
C GLY A 707 25.34 30.05 -13.79
N ARG A 708 25.44 29.78 -15.09
CA ARG A 708 26.67 30.05 -15.89
C ARG A 708 27.17 31.49 -15.74
N LYS A 709 26.23 32.45 -15.65
CA LYS A 709 26.54 33.88 -15.50
C LYS A 709 26.53 34.35 -14.02
N SER A 710 26.07 33.50 -13.09
CA SER A 710 25.91 33.86 -11.67
C SER A 710 26.31 32.69 -10.78
N MET A 711 27.51 32.77 -10.20
CA MET A 711 27.98 31.75 -9.25
C MET A 711 27.09 31.69 -8.00
N LEU A 712 26.44 32.80 -7.63
CA LEU A 712 25.48 32.82 -6.53
C LEU A 712 24.27 31.94 -6.80
N THR A 713 23.79 31.93 -8.03
CA THR A 713 22.70 31.01 -8.44
C THR A 713 23.12 29.55 -8.30
N MET A 714 24.37 29.21 -8.71
CA MET A 714 24.88 27.82 -8.54
C MET A 714 24.97 27.44 -7.05
N ALA A 715 25.44 28.33 -6.19
CA ALA A 715 25.50 28.05 -4.76
C ALA A 715 24.09 27.85 -4.15
N ALA A 716 23.15 28.73 -4.51
CA ALA A 716 21.77 28.65 -4.03
C ALA A 716 21.06 27.36 -4.52
N THR A 717 21.20 27.00 -5.79
CA THR A 717 20.59 25.75 -6.31
C THR A 717 21.23 24.50 -5.73
N SER A 718 22.53 24.49 -5.48
CA SER A 718 23.20 23.40 -4.78
C SER A 718 22.65 23.23 -3.36
N PHE A 719 22.44 24.33 -2.63
CA PHE A 719 21.82 24.31 -1.30
C PHE A 719 20.37 23.78 -1.37
N VAL A 720 19.55 24.25 -2.31
CA VAL A 720 18.17 23.78 -2.47
C VAL A 720 18.14 22.29 -2.84
N SER A 721 18.97 21.84 -3.77
CA SER A 721 19.08 20.41 -4.13
C SER A 721 19.48 19.55 -2.92
N SER A 722 20.41 20.05 -2.07
CA SER A 722 20.77 19.35 -0.84
C SER A 722 19.60 19.26 0.13
N MET A 723 18.81 20.34 0.30
CA MET A 723 17.62 20.33 1.17
C MET A 723 16.56 19.32 0.70
N ILE A 724 16.33 19.22 -0.60
CA ILE A 724 15.41 18.25 -1.18
C ILE A 724 15.89 16.82 -0.90
N LEU A 725 17.18 16.53 -1.14
CA LEU A 725 17.78 15.24 -0.82
C LEU A 725 17.79 14.95 0.70
N MET A 726 17.91 15.97 1.55
CA MET A 726 17.79 15.84 3.00
C MET A 726 16.40 15.36 3.41
N ILE A 727 15.34 15.93 2.82
CA ILE A 727 13.96 15.51 3.08
C ILE A 727 13.77 14.03 2.71
N ALA A 728 14.35 13.59 1.59
CA ALA A 728 14.27 12.20 1.14
C ALA A 728 14.97 11.21 2.10
N HIS A 729 15.98 11.65 2.89
CA HIS A 729 16.82 10.75 3.70
C HIS A 729 16.69 10.93 5.21
N TRP A 730 16.16 12.03 5.71
CA TRP A 730 16.08 12.32 7.15
C TRP A 730 14.70 12.01 7.74
N ASN A 731 14.36 10.75 7.95
CA ASN A 731 13.15 10.33 8.71
C ASN A 731 11.84 11.13 8.45
N TRP A 732 11.83 11.99 7.42
CA TRP A 732 10.66 12.74 6.98
C TRP A 732 9.81 11.93 6.01
N MET A 733 10.43 10.89 5.42
CA MET A 733 9.78 9.89 4.59
C MET A 733 10.01 8.50 5.18
N ASP A 734 9.14 7.54 4.89
CA ASP A 734 9.36 6.16 5.30
C ASP A 734 10.64 5.62 4.64
N PRO A 735 11.62 5.11 5.40
CA PRO A 735 12.84 4.55 4.83
C PRO A 735 12.60 3.37 3.87
N SER A 736 11.45 2.72 3.96
CA SER A 736 11.10 1.64 3.04
C SER A 736 10.91 2.12 1.60
N ILE A 737 10.51 3.39 1.41
CA ILE A 737 10.34 4.01 0.08
C ILE A 737 11.68 4.20 -0.64
N ALA A 738 12.79 4.32 0.10
CA ALA A 738 14.13 4.43 -0.51
C ALA A 738 14.56 3.14 -1.24
N ASN A 739 13.96 2.01 -0.88
CA ASN A 739 14.25 0.73 -1.50
C ASN A 739 13.59 0.64 -2.88
N LEU A 740 14.20 -0.17 -3.76
CA LEU A 740 13.60 -0.53 -5.03
C LEU A 740 12.46 -1.52 -4.75
N GLN A 741 11.23 -1.11 -4.95
CA GLN A 741 10.06 -1.96 -4.78
C GLN A 741 9.50 -2.38 -6.15
N PRO A 742 8.85 -3.55 -6.26
CA PRO A 742 8.02 -3.82 -7.41
C PRO A 742 6.90 -2.79 -7.43
N VAL A 743 6.81 -2.04 -8.51
CA VAL A 743 5.77 -1.03 -8.71
C VAL A 743 4.91 -1.50 -9.85
N LEU A 744 3.62 -1.48 -9.65
CA LEU A 744 2.64 -1.66 -10.71
C LEU A 744 2.70 -0.39 -11.55
N ASP A 745 3.25 -0.51 -12.76
CA ASP A 745 3.29 0.61 -13.69
C ASP A 745 1.93 0.92 -14.29
#